data_b3e428eb0b2fca9582b931c54215a032
#
_entry.id   b3e428eb0b2fca9582b931c54215a032
#
_cell.length_a   1.000
_cell.length_b   1.000
_cell.length_c   1.000
_cell.angle_alpha   90.00
_cell.angle_beta   90.00
_cell.angle_gamma   90.00
#
_symmetry.space_group_name_H-M   'P 1'
#
loop_
_entity.id
_entity.type
_entity.pdbx_description
1 polymer ?
#
loop_
_entity_poly.entity_id
_entity_poly.type
_entity_poly.pdbx_seq_one_letter_code
_entity_poly.pdbx_strand_id
1 'polypeptide(L)'
;MRRIFSLIVLLAIAIVPAMAQSGKVTARIVDGETKQGIIGAILEVRKANSQAAGRHSVSGAEGKVTVTGLAAGDYTATVTFIGYATQTMDVKLAPNADLGIIELMPEAVAIEAVVKEVQALRTSQNGDTVAYNAAAFKVAADADVEGLLKKMPGITISNGQVEAQGEQVKKIFVDGKEFFGEDVSTALNSLPAQAVDRIEVFNKLSDNAEFSGMDDGEGFKAINIVTHSNMRQGVFGKVYGGYGYQPDIDGAPADLDFHNAGIYDSQISDVTSHHKFNLGGNVNIFQGSSRVSVIGLFNNVNQQNFSFEDILGVTGGGGGMGGGMGMGRGVGQYMVRPQSGVARVGSIGVQYSDSWGEGDKVKLNGSYFYNDTKTRNKTLLERWYEAPSPDDELIQEGESESHNYNHRLNLRLDWNINKNMSLMSRTNFSFQGNDPYSQQYGEQWGESADKKGLPYEIIYNGTDASSYSRGLRFSEFLQYRVKLGKAGRTITVDGRYSLRNTPQSVTNSYSTLNSTLNTTDENGQSILEPNLRYVSSFAPQGETDISANFTYTEPVAKNAQVSMQYRFDMENQDIDKIAYITSDGSYDITGLMPDASLSSHTDSRSIEHRVGPGFRYAKDRNTFIANVYYQHSTLDGLVKGENIKRDYDHVTYFLMGNIAFNPQNSIRIFVNSYTHNPDVRNLQDIYDVSNAQYLSKGNPNLKSSYNHRVNFHYVRSNIEKGRTFMFMFSGNITQDYVGQKIYYNPETITIDGEEYNPLQYSTYENMNGSSSLRTHVSYGFPISPIKCNLNIMAGYSWTRTPSMINDQLNITSNMGYDAMVSLGSNISENVDFTLQWNGAYNDAKQSLAGKNDTNQYFSHTASGTLKWVFWKGFTLTAAVNYNQYIGFTNDYNEDYLICNVYLGKKLFKNQAEILIGVNDLLNENAAFARTVGSGYTQNAWNSVVGRYYTVQFNYNLRYFGKKGSKDAADYGMDVKPGAGMPGGFPGGRPPMPHR
;
A
#
# COMPACT_ATOMS: atom_id res chain seq x y z
N MET A 1 -20.43 -15.36 -24.58
CA MET A 1 -20.11 -13.92 -24.74
C MET A 1 -21.25 -13.08 -25.30
N ARG A 2 -21.87 -13.38 -26.46
CA ARG A 2 -23.00 -12.59 -27.02
C ARG A 2 -24.21 -12.43 -26.05
N ARG A 3 -24.55 -13.42 -25.24
CA ARG A 3 -25.69 -13.36 -24.31
C ARG A 3 -25.41 -12.56 -23.01
N ILE A 4 -24.16 -12.49 -22.57
CA ILE A 4 -23.77 -11.70 -21.40
C ILE A 4 -23.70 -10.22 -21.75
N PHE A 5 -23.20 -9.89 -22.96
CA PHE A 5 -23.17 -8.51 -23.46
C PHE A 5 -24.58 -7.94 -23.65
N SER A 6 -25.53 -8.75 -24.15
CA SER A 6 -26.93 -8.33 -24.26
C SER A 6 -27.61 -8.12 -22.90
N LEU A 7 -27.21 -8.87 -21.85
CA LEU A 7 -27.77 -8.72 -20.51
C LEU A 7 -27.25 -7.44 -19.82
N ILE A 8 -25.99 -7.11 -20.04
CA ILE A 8 -25.38 -5.87 -19.52
C ILE A 8 -25.96 -4.64 -20.21
N VAL A 9 -26.20 -4.70 -21.49
CA VAL A 9 -26.86 -3.60 -22.27
C VAL A 9 -28.34 -3.45 -21.87
N LEU A 10 -29.05 -4.55 -21.62
CA LEU A 10 -30.45 -4.51 -21.14
C LEU A 10 -30.54 -4.01 -19.69
N LEU A 11 -29.58 -4.33 -18.83
CA LEU A 11 -29.52 -3.81 -17.46
C LEU A 11 -29.22 -2.30 -17.44
N ALA A 12 -28.40 -1.81 -18.37
CA ALA A 12 -28.07 -0.40 -18.51
C ALA A 12 -29.27 0.44 -19.03
N ILE A 13 -30.20 -0.17 -19.76
CA ILE A 13 -31.39 0.52 -20.32
C ILE A 13 -32.57 0.52 -19.32
N ALA A 14 -32.60 -0.41 -18.36
CA ALA A 14 -33.67 -0.53 -17.37
C ALA A 14 -33.57 0.45 -16.18
N ILE A 15 -32.50 1.25 -16.07
CA ILE A 15 -32.27 2.19 -14.96
C ILE A 15 -32.46 3.64 -15.42
N VAL A 16 -33.60 3.93 -16.07
CA VAL A 16 -34.07 5.32 -16.25
C VAL A 16 -35.21 5.55 -15.24
N PRO A 17 -34.97 6.12 -14.07
CA PRO A 17 -36.06 6.51 -13.19
C PRO A 17 -36.75 7.75 -13.77
N ALA A 18 -38.06 7.74 -13.77
CA ALA A 18 -38.88 8.93 -14.02
C ALA A 18 -38.48 10.02 -13.00
N MET A 19 -37.77 11.05 -13.42
CA MET A 19 -37.43 12.20 -12.59
C MET A 19 -38.70 13.00 -12.33
N ALA A 20 -39.30 12.84 -11.15
CA ALA A 20 -40.16 13.87 -10.61
C ALA A 20 -39.34 15.15 -10.46
N GLN A 21 -39.80 16.24 -11.08
CA GLN A 21 -39.17 17.56 -10.92
C GLN A 21 -39.18 17.97 -9.43
N SER A 22 -38.10 17.80 -8.75
CA SER A 22 -37.90 18.27 -7.38
C SER A 22 -37.37 19.71 -7.43
N GLY A 23 -38.11 20.63 -6.80
CA GLY A 23 -37.71 22.03 -6.70
C GLY A 23 -36.50 22.23 -5.79
N LYS A 24 -35.85 23.39 -5.94
CA LYS A 24 -34.70 23.82 -5.13
C LYS A 24 -34.87 25.27 -4.64
N VAL A 25 -34.30 25.53 -3.45
CA VAL A 25 -34.13 26.88 -2.89
C VAL A 25 -32.66 27.21 -2.86
N THR A 26 -32.25 28.36 -3.44
CA THR A 26 -30.89 28.83 -3.45
C THR A 26 -30.76 30.15 -2.68
N ALA A 27 -29.64 30.38 -2.02
CA ALA A 27 -29.30 31.61 -1.36
C ALA A 27 -27.80 31.83 -1.32
N ARG A 28 -27.37 33.07 -1.10
CA ARG A 28 -26.01 33.45 -0.74
C ARG A 28 -26.02 34.13 0.63
N ILE A 29 -25.45 33.49 1.62
CA ILE A 29 -25.40 33.96 3.01
C ILE A 29 -24.10 34.75 3.20
N VAL A 30 -24.19 36.00 3.60
CA VAL A 30 -23.02 36.86 3.80
C VAL A 30 -23.07 37.52 5.19
N ASP A 31 -21.91 37.87 5.69
CA ASP A 31 -21.75 38.71 6.88
C ASP A 31 -22.25 40.13 6.61
N GLY A 32 -23.13 40.64 7.45
CA GLY A 32 -23.78 41.93 7.28
C GLY A 32 -22.83 43.12 7.36
N GLU A 33 -21.71 43.04 8.05
CA GLU A 33 -20.69 44.07 8.18
C GLU A 33 -19.62 43.99 7.10
N THR A 34 -19.05 42.80 6.89
CA THR A 34 -17.90 42.60 5.98
C THR A 34 -18.32 42.28 4.55
N LYS A 35 -19.59 41.94 4.31
CA LYS A 35 -20.15 41.47 3.02
C LYS A 35 -19.48 40.22 2.46
N GLN A 36 -18.68 39.53 3.26
CA GLN A 36 -18.04 38.29 2.88
C GLN A 36 -18.99 37.08 3.04
N GLY A 37 -18.86 36.09 2.19
CA GLY A 37 -19.68 34.86 2.27
C GLY A 37 -19.41 34.07 3.54
N ILE A 38 -20.43 33.74 4.32
CA ILE A 38 -20.34 32.92 5.51
C ILE A 38 -20.36 31.47 5.10
N ILE A 39 -19.29 30.74 5.43
CA ILE A 39 -19.16 29.29 5.19
C ILE A 39 -19.65 28.58 6.44
N GLY A 40 -20.52 27.58 6.27
CA GLY A 40 -21.01 26.76 7.40
C GLY A 40 -22.33 27.23 7.99
N ALA A 41 -22.96 28.32 7.47
CA ALA A 41 -24.29 28.71 7.86
C ALA A 41 -25.33 27.68 7.39
N ILE A 42 -26.31 27.39 8.21
CA ILE A 42 -27.34 26.41 7.95
C ILE A 42 -28.58 27.11 7.40
N LEU A 43 -29.03 26.74 6.21
CA LEU A 43 -30.32 27.11 5.65
C LEU A 43 -31.28 25.93 5.84
N GLU A 44 -32.27 26.08 6.70
CA GLU A 44 -33.38 25.14 6.88
C GLU A 44 -34.61 25.65 6.11
N VAL A 45 -35.23 24.80 5.30
CA VAL A 45 -36.46 25.11 4.56
C VAL A 45 -37.54 24.14 5.01
N ARG A 46 -38.54 24.68 5.69
CA ARG A 46 -39.66 23.91 6.29
C ARG A 46 -40.96 24.32 5.61
N LYS A 47 -41.85 23.36 5.36
CA LYS A 47 -43.15 23.62 4.77
C LYS A 47 -43.97 24.46 5.76
N ALA A 48 -44.56 25.54 5.28
CA ALA A 48 -45.39 26.41 6.10
C ALA A 48 -46.47 25.61 6.84
N ASN A 49 -46.69 25.95 8.11
CA ASN A 49 -47.67 25.28 9.00
C ASN A 49 -47.41 23.79 9.27
N SER A 50 -46.21 23.27 9.06
CA SER A 50 -45.85 21.88 9.34
C SER A 50 -44.92 21.78 10.56
N GLN A 51 -45.16 20.85 11.47
CA GLN A 51 -44.25 20.51 12.58
C GLN A 51 -43.18 19.47 12.19
N ALA A 52 -43.21 18.96 10.95
CA ALA A 52 -42.21 18.04 10.47
C ALA A 52 -40.83 18.76 10.31
N ALA A 53 -39.76 18.02 10.53
CA ALA A 53 -38.40 18.54 10.34
C ALA A 53 -38.21 19.10 8.92
N GLY A 54 -37.68 20.32 8.81
CA GLY A 54 -37.36 20.95 7.54
C GLY A 54 -36.19 20.28 6.85
N ARG A 55 -36.05 20.50 5.53
CA ARG A 55 -34.83 20.16 4.80
C ARG A 55 -33.81 21.26 5.01
N HIS A 56 -32.60 20.91 5.25
CA HIS A 56 -31.51 21.86 5.49
C HIS A 56 -30.30 21.58 4.58
N SER A 57 -29.52 22.61 4.38
CA SER A 57 -28.22 22.55 3.68
C SER A 57 -27.30 23.59 4.30
N VAL A 58 -25.97 23.37 4.12
CA VAL A 58 -24.95 24.22 4.72
C VAL A 58 -24.29 25.06 3.61
N SER A 59 -24.05 26.33 3.89
CA SER A 59 -23.40 27.23 2.95
C SER A 59 -21.93 26.84 2.70
N GLY A 60 -21.56 26.78 1.43
CA GLY A 60 -20.21 26.49 0.96
C GLY A 60 -19.37 27.73 0.74
N ALA A 61 -18.38 27.64 -0.15
CA ALA A 61 -17.56 28.77 -0.54
C ALA A 61 -18.42 29.93 -1.02
N GLU A 62 -17.96 31.15 -0.72
CA GLU A 62 -18.65 32.39 -1.02
C GLU A 62 -20.06 32.51 -0.37
N GLY A 63 -20.40 31.67 0.61
CA GLY A 63 -21.70 31.70 1.29
C GLY A 63 -22.85 31.09 0.49
N LYS A 64 -22.62 30.45 -0.65
CA LYS A 64 -23.67 29.84 -1.47
C LYS A 64 -24.23 28.58 -0.81
N VAL A 65 -25.56 28.46 -0.78
CA VAL A 65 -26.30 27.31 -0.25
C VAL A 65 -27.44 26.91 -1.18
N THR A 66 -27.67 25.60 -1.27
CA THR A 66 -28.79 25.07 -2.07
C THR A 66 -29.48 23.95 -1.32
N VAL A 67 -30.80 24.07 -1.11
CA VAL A 67 -31.65 23.01 -0.58
C VAL A 67 -32.47 22.43 -1.73
N THR A 68 -32.37 21.11 -1.95
CA THR A 68 -33.04 20.41 -3.08
C THR A 68 -34.06 19.40 -2.58
N GLY A 69 -34.89 18.91 -3.49
CA GLY A 69 -35.87 17.86 -3.21
C GLY A 69 -37.14 18.38 -2.53
N LEU A 70 -37.51 19.62 -2.81
CA LEU A 70 -38.69 20.25 -2.28
C LEU A 70 -39.84 20.18 -3.33
N ALA A 71 -41.07 19.93 -2.88
CA ALA A 71 -42.23 20.04 -3.76
C ALA A 71 -42.65 21.52 -3.88
N ALA A 72 -43.40 21.89 -4.92
CA ALA A 72 -43.96 23.22 -5.03
C ALA A 72 -44.91 23.51 -3.85
N GLY A 73 -44.87 24.73 -3.30
CA GLY A 73 -45.69 25.13 -2.17
C GLY A 73 -45.08 26.28 -1.35
N ASP A 74 -45.73 26.60 -0.26
CA ASP A 74 -45.31 27.65 0.67
C ASP A 74 -44.40 27.07 1.76
N TYR A 75 -43.26 27.71 2.00
CA TYR A 75 -42.21 27.27 2.94
C TYR A 75 -41.74 28.46 3.76
N THR A 76 -41.21 28.18 4.93
CA THR A 76 -40.45 29.11 5.77
C THR A 76 -38.96 28.69 5.71
N ALA A 77 -38.10 29.60 5.29
CA ALA A 77 -36.65 29.43 5.28
C ALA A 77 -36.03 30.11 6.50
N THR A 78 -35.23 29.38 7.27
CA THR A 78 -34.53 29.88 8.46
C THR A 78 -33.03 29.72 8.24
N VAL A 79 -32.29 30.81 8.40
CA VAL A 79 -30.82 30.82 8.32
C VAL A 79 -30.24 31.02 9.70
N THR A 80 -29.36 30.09 10.11
CA THR A 80 -28.70 30.15 11.42
C THR A 80 -27.20 30.00 11.26
N PHE A 81 -26.46 30.79 12.03
CA PHE A 81 -25.00 30.64 12.17
C PHE A 81 -24.58 31.10 13.56
N ILE A 82 -23.60 30.43 14.16
CA ILE A 82 -23.14 30.73 15.53
C ILE A 82 -22.55 32.14 15.59
N GLY A 83 -23.02 32.95 16.53
CA GLY A 83 -22.58 34.33 16.70
C GLY A 83 -23.31 35.34 15.80
N TYR A 84 -24.39 34.92 15.14
CA TYR A 84 -25.20 35.81 14.28
C TYR A 84 -26.68 35.65 14.61
N ALA A 85 -27.42 36.76 14.42
CA ALA A 85 -28.87 36.79 14.58
C ALA A 85 -29.54 35.86 13.55
N THR A 86 -30.43 34.95 14.03
CA THR A 86 -31.22 34.07 13.18
C THR A 86 -32.14 34.86 12.28
N GLN A 87 -32.11 34.60 10.95
CA GLN A 87 -33.09 35.18 10.02
C GLN A 87 -34.08 34.14 9.54
N THR A 88 -35.35 34.53 9.50
CA THR A 88 -36.44 33.70 9.02
C THR A 88 -37.23 34.45 7.97
N MET A 89 -37.59 33.80 6.87
CA MET A 89 -38.32 34.40 5.76
C MET A 89 -39.27 33.39 5.12
N ASP A 90 -40.39 33.87 4.60
CA ASP A 90 -41.35 33.01 3.87
C ASP A 90 -40.93 32.88 2.41
N VAL A 91 -41.07 31.67 1.89
CA VAL A 91 -40.62 31.28 0.55
C VAL A 91 -41.73 30.58 -0.20
N LYS A 92 -42.12 31.14 -1.33
CA LYS A 92 -43.03 30.47 -2.25
C LYS A 92 -42.27 29.77 -3.36
N LEU A 93 -42.28 28.44 -3.33
CA LEU A 93 -41.52 27.58 -4.25
C LEU A 93 -42.38 27.16 -5.45
N ALA A 94 -42.04 27.64 -6.65
CA ALA A 94 -42.74 27.31 -7.90
C ALA A 94 -41.79 27.30 -9.11
N PRO A 95 -41.19 26.21 -9.52
CA PRO A 95 -40.65 25.04 -8.82
C PRO A 95 -39.31 25.33 -8.13
N ASN A 96 -38.66 26.48 -8.44
CA ASN A 96 -37.39 26.92 -7.82
C ASN A 96 -37.55 28.31 -7.23
N ALA A 97 -36.86 28.58 -6.15
CA ALA A 97 -36.79 29.92 -5.53
C ALA A 97 -35.33 30.30 -5.29
N ASP A 98 -34.99 31.54 -5.62
CA ASP A 98 -33.71 32.15 -5.26
C ASP A 98 -33.97 33.24 -4.23
N LEU A 99 -33.41 33.09 -3.04
CA LEU A 99 -33.56 34.02 -1.94
C LEU A 99 -32.56 35.18 -2.02
N GLY A 100 -31.70 35.18 -3.04
CA GLY A 100 -30.68 36.21 -3.22
C GLY A 100 -29.62 36.23 -2.12
N ILE A 101 -29.19 37.42 -1.73
CA ILE A 101 -28.20 37.60 -0.69
C ILE A 101 -28.92 37.75 0.65
N ILE A 102 -28.56 36.91 1.62
CA ILE A 102 -29.05 36.94 2.99
C ILE A 102 -27.92 37.46 3.88
N GLU A 103 -28.10 38.62 4.47
CA GLU A 103 -27.12 39.24 5.34
C GLU A 103 -27.39 38.87 6.78
N LEU A 104 -26.48 38.17 7.43
CA LEU A 104 -26.56 37.89 8.87
C LEU A 104 -25.77 38.94 9.64
N MET A 105 -26.42 39.54 10.64
CA MET A 105 -25.79 40.53 11.54
C MET A 105 -25.16 39.80 12.72
N PRO A 106 -23.91 40.11 13.11
CA PRO A 106 -23.30 39.61 14.33
C PRO A 106 -24.17 39.97 15.56
N GLU A 107 -24.45 38.95 16.40
CA GLU A 107 -25.18 39.15 17.64
C GLU A 107 -24.36 38.60 18.81
N ALA A 108 -24.07 39.46 19.77
CA ALA A 108 -23.42 39.08 21.02
C ALA A 108 -24.42 38.35 21.93
N VAL A 109 -24.50 37.04 21.83
CA VAL A 109 -25.37 36.21 22.70
C VAL A 109 -24.63 35.96 24.01
N ALA A 110 -25.13 36.51 25.12
CA ALA A 110 -24.80 36.03 26.46
C ALA A 110 -25.46 34.64 26.65
N ILE A 111 -24.70 33.59 26.45
CA ILE A 111 -25.15 32.22 26.55
C ILE A 111 -25.16 31.80 28.03
N GLU A 112 -26.32 31.74 28.69
CA GLU A 112 -26.52 30.88 29.81
C GLU A 112 -26.35 29.42 29.27
N ALA A 113 -25.42 28.70 29.86
CA ALA A 113 -24.98 27.41 29.37
C ALA A 113 -26.05 26.34 29.42
N VAL A 114 -26.79 26.18 28.34
CA VAL A 114 -27.41 24.90 27.99
C VAL A 114 -26.41 24.12 27.13
N VAL A 115 -25.67 23.25 27.79
CA VAL A 115 -24.79 22.30 27.10
C VAL A 115 -25.65 21.26 26.39
N LYS A 116 -26.18 21.64 25.24
CA LYS A 116 -26.62 20.64 24.26
C LYS A 116 -25.36 20.23 23.49
N GLU A 117 -24.85 19.04 23.79
CA GLU A 117 -23.75 18.45 22.96
C GLU A 117 -24.28 18.39 21.52
N VAL A 118 -23.91 19.38 20.70
CA VAL A 118 -24.08 19.30 19.26
C VAL A 118 -23.01 18.32 18.80
N GLN A 119 -23.41 17.09 18.49
CA GLN A 119 -22.48 16.12 17.91
C GLN A 119 -21.96 16.70 16.61
N ALA A 120 -20.65 16.99 16.56
CA ALA A 120 -19.99 17.40 15.33
C ALA A 120 -20.27 16.33 14.26
N LEU A 121 -20.66 16.76 13.05
CA LEU A 121 -20.87 15.85 11.93
C LEU A 121 -19.59 15.05 11.70
N ARG A 122 -19.66 13.73 11.84
CA ARG A 122 -18.48 12.86 11.83
C ARG A 122 -17.88 12.70 10.45
N THR A 123 -18.74 12.60 9.43
CA THR A 123 -18.35 12.38 8.05
C THR A 123 -19.19 13.24 7.12
N SER A 124 -18.59 13.69 6.04
CA SER A 124 -19.30 14.31 4.92
C SER A 124 -18.78 13.69 3.62
N GLN A 125 -19.63 13.63 2.61
CA GLN A 125 -19.25 13.13 1.30
C GLN A 125 -19.54 14.20 0.25
N ASN A 126 -18.55 14.46 -0.59
CA ASN A 126 -18.70 15.35 -1.73
C ASN A 126 -18.10 14.69 -2.98
N GLY A 127 -18.98 14.17 -3.84
CA GLY A 127 -18.53 13.32 -4.95
C GLY A 127 -17.94 12.00 -4.45
N ASP A 128 -16.71 11.73 -4.84
CA ASP A 128 -15.92 10.58 -4.41
C ASP A 128 -15.09 10.84 -3.15
N THR A 129 -15.05 12.09 -2.69
CA THR A 129 -14.33 12.49 -1.47
C THR A 129 -15.18 12.26 -0.24
N VAL A 130 -14.68 11.44 0.68
CA VAL A 130 -15.24 11.28 2.02
C VAL A 130 -14.38 12.08 2.99
N ALA A 131 -14.96 13.06 3.65
CA ALA A 131 -14.28 13.87 4.66
C ALA A 131 -14.72 13.46 6.07
N TYR A 132 -13.75 13.19 6.92
CA TYR A 132 -13.93 12.86 8.32
C TYR A 132 -13.55 14.07 9.17
N ASN A 133 -14.44 14.52 10.03
CA ASN A 133 -14.17 15.59 10.98
C ASN A 133 -13.30 15.05 12.13
N ALA A 134 -12.07 15.55 12.28
CA ALA A 134 -11.13 15.08 13.30
C ALA A 134 -11.66 15.23 14.72
N ALA A 135 -12.37 16.33 15.02
CA ALA A 135 -12.95 16.58 16.34
C ALA A 135 -14.01 15.57 16.78
N ALA A 136 -14.57 14.82 15.84
CA ALA A 136 -15.56 13.77 16.14
C ALA A 136 -14.91 12.45 16.61
N PHE A 137 -13.59 12.33 16.54
CA PHE A 137 -12.81 11.15 16.92
C PHE A 137 -11.79 11.53 17.99
N LYS A 138 -12.09 11.21 19.24
CA LYS A 138 -11.22 11.55 20.36
C LYS A 138 -10.04 10.59 20.42
N VAL A 139 -8.85 11.14 20.44
CA VAL A 139 -7.59 10.42 20.61
C VAL A 139 -6.79 11.05 21.75
N ALA A 140 -5.77 10.35 22.23
CA ALA A 140 -4.88 10.89 23.25
C ALA A 140 -4.25 12.23 22.77
N ALA A 141 -3.99 13.15 23.71
CA ALA A 141 -3.49 14.48 23.40
C ALA A 141 -2.14 14.51 22.68
N ASP A 142 -1.40 13.44 22.73
CA ASP A 142 -0.10 13.24 22.08
C ASP A 142 -0.13 12.21 20.93
N ALA A 143 -1.34 11.82 20.51
CA ALA A 143 -1.51 10.95 19.35
C ALA A 143 -1.09 11.65 18.06
N ASP A 144 -0.60 10.88 17.13
CA ASP A 144 -0.36 11.25 15.74
C ASP A 144 -1.59 11.03 14.85
N VAL A 145 -1.47 11.38 13.58
CA VAL A 145 -2.56 11.18 12.62
C VAL A 145 -2.86 9.70 12.39
N GLU A 146 -1.89 8.81 12.51
CA GLU A 146 -2.12 7.38 12.40
C GLU A 146 -3.11 6.89 13.47
N GLY A 147 -2.93 7.30 14.72
CA GLY A 147 -3.86 7.00 15.82
C GLY A 147 -5.27 7.53 15.57
N LEU A 148 -5.40 8.68 14.89
CA LEU A 148 -6.69 9.25 14.50
C LEU A 148 -7.36 8.44 13.39
N LEU A 149 -6.59 8.05 12.36
CA LEU A 149 -7.09 7.27 11.21
C LEU A 149 -7.59 5.88 11.61
N LYS A 150 -6.91 5.21 12.56
CA LYS A 150 -7.34 3.89 13.08
C LYS A 150 -8.76 3.88 13.66
N LYS A 151 -9.29 5.05 14.02
CA LYS A 151 -10.66 5.20 14.57
C LYS A 151 -11.71 5.54 13.51
N MET A 152 -11.28 5.82 12.27
CA MET A 152 -12.19 6.22 11.19
C MET A 152 -12.74 5.02 10.45
N PRO A 153 -14.05 4.99 10.16
CA PRO A 153 -14.65 3.86 9.47
C PRO A 153 -14.14 3.75 8.03
N GLY A 154 -13.82 2.53 7.61
CA GLY A 154 -13.35 2.23 6.25
C GLY A 154 -11.89 2.57 5.99
N ILE A 155 -11.12 2.85 7.05
CA ILE A 155 -9.67 2.98 6.99
C ILE A 155 -9.06 1.85 7.83
N THR A 156 -8.10 1.14 7.25
CA THR A 156 -7.32 0.11 7.92
C THR A 156 -5.84 0.45 7.79
N ILE A 157 -5.10 0.22 8.85
CA ILE A 157 -3.65 0.41 8.88
C ILE A 157 -3.02 -0.87 9.38
N SER A 158 -2.16 -1.46 8.57
CA SER A 158 -1.43 -2.69 8.87
C SER A 158 -0.02 -2.58 8.33
N ASN A 159 0.98 -2.83 9.17
CA ASN A 159 2.40 -2.82 8.79
C ASN A 159 2.85 -1.54 8.06
N GLY A 160 2.36 -0.37 8.49
CA GLY A 160 2.67 0.91 7.85
C GLY A 160 1.94 1.16 6.53
N GLN A 161 1.18 0.19 6.03
CA GLN A 161 0.32 0.37 4.86
C GLN A 161 -1.06 0.84 5.28
N VAL A 162 -1.58 1.82 4.57
CA VAL A 162 -2.91 2.38 4.79
C VAL A 162 -3.82 1.96 3.64
N GLU A 163 -4.90 1.32 3.97
CA GLU A 163 -6.00 1.11 3.04
C GLU A 163 -7.17 2.02 3.42
N ALA A 164 -7.72 2.71 2.46
CA ALA A 164 -8.91 3.50 2.64
C ALA A 164 -9.97 3.07 1.62
N GLN A 165 -11.16 2.75 2.13
CA GLN A 165 -12.25 2.25 1.30
C GLN A 165 -11.84 0.99 0.50
N GLY A 166 -10.95 0.14 1.09
CA GLY A 166 -10.45 -1.11 0.51
C GLY A 166 -9.46 -0.96 -0.65
N GLU A 167 -8.96 0.25 -0.89
CA GLU A 167 -7.87 0.52 -1.82
C GLU A 167 -6.66 1.03 -1.06
N GLN A 168 -5.47 0.62 -1.47
CA GLN A 168 -4.22 1.11 -0.90
C GLN A 168 -4.07 2.62 -1.15
N VAL A 169 -3.79 3.36 -0.08
CA VAL A 169 -3.46 4.79 -0.16
C VAL A 169 -2.03 4.93 -0.64
N LYS A 170 -1.82 5.60 -1.77
CA LYS A 170 -0.49 5.78 -2.34
C LYS A 170 0.19 7.07 -1.93
N LYS A 171 -0.58 8.11 -1.57
CA LYS A 171 -0.02 9.41 -1.21
C LYS A 171 -0.83 10.11 -0.13
N ILE A 172 -0.11 10.85 0.72
CA ILE A 172 -0.67 11.77 1.70
C ILE A 172 -0.45 13.21 1.23
N PHE A 173 -1.50 14.01 1.38
CA PHE A 173 -1.46 15.45 1.18
C PHE A 173 -1.71 16.15 2.52
N VAL A 174 -1.06 17.27 2.75
CA VAL A 174 -1.35 18.17 3.86
C VAL A 174 -1.76 19.53 3.29
N ASP A 175 -2.99 19.95 3.57
CA ASP A 175 -3.62 21.15 2.98
C ASP A 175 -3.46 21.21 1.45
N GLY A 176 -3.63 20.07 0.76
CA GLY A 176 -3.54 19.95 -0.68
C GLY A 176 -2.13 19.88 -1.26
N LYS A 177 -1.08 19.89 -0.44
CA LYS A 177 0.32 19.72 -0.87
C LYS A 177 0.79 18.32 -0.56
N GLU A 178 1.44 17.66 -1.50
CA GLU A 178 2.02 16.32 -1.32
C GLU A 178 3.02 16.33 -0.16
N PHE A 179 2.94 15.33 0.73
CA PHE A 179 3.70 15.27 1.96
C PHE A 179 4.42 13.93 2.05
N PHE A 180 5.75 13.96 2.07
CA PHE A 180 6.66 12.82 2.04
C PHE A 180 6.51 11.88 0.82
N GLY A 181 5.97 12.38 -0.31
CA GLY A 181 5.88 11.60 -1.55
C GLY A 181 4.99 10.37 -1.42
N GLU A 182 5.55 9.20 -1.66
CA GLU A 182 4.84 7.91 -1.56
C GLU A 182 5.00 7.24 -0.18
N ASP A 183 5.75 7.84 0.73
CA ASP A 183 5.90 7.33 2.09
C ASP A 183 4.74 7.76 2.99
N VAL A 184 3.67 6.96 2.93
CA VAL A 184 2.43 7.19 3.67
C VAL A 184 2.64 7.07 5.18
N SER A 185 3.42 6.09 5.63
CA SER A 185 3.67 5.83 7.07
C SER A 185 4.40 7.01 7.71
N THR A 186 5.48 7.47 7.10
CA THR A 186 6.23 8.64 7.57
C THR A 186 5.36 9.89 7.63
N ALA A 187 4.50 10.11 6.62
CA ALA A 187 3.61 11.25 6.59
C ALA A 187 2.62 11.24 7.78
N LEU A 188 2.05 10.09 8.12
CA LEU A 188 1.07 9.95 9.20
C LEU A 188 1.68 10.09 10.58
N ASN A 189 2.86 9.53 10.81
CA ASN A 189 3.56 9.56 12.08
C ASN A 189 4.25 10.91 12.36
N SER A 190 4.39 11.75 11.33
CA SER A 190 5.03 13.07 11.44
C SER A 190 4.11 14.18 11.91
N LEU A 191 2.78 13.97 11.86
CA LEU A 191 1.80 15.01 12.17
C LEU A 191 1.05 14.68 13.46
N PRO A 192 0.95 15.61 14.42
CA PRO A 192 0.12 15.43 15.60
C PRO A 192 -1.38 15.49 15.24
N ALA A 193 -2.18 14.58 15.78
CA ALA A 193 -3.63 14.53 15.55
C ALA A 193 -4.34 15.83 15.87
N GLN A 194 -3.84 16.58 16.86
CA GLN A 194 -4.39 17.88 17.26
C GLN A 194 -4.26 18.98 16.19
N ALA A 195 -3.34 18.84 15.23
CA ALA A 195 -3.21 19.77 14.13
C ALA A 195 -4.30 19.60 13.07
N VAL A 196 -5.04 18.51 13.11
CA VAL A 196 -5.96 18.09 12.06
C VAL A 196 -7.35 18.63 12.31
N ASP A 197 -7.90 19.37 11.36
CA ASP A 197 -9.30 19.80 11.31
C ASP A 197 -10.19 18.69 10.73
N ARG A 198 -9.77 18.15 9.58
CA ARG A 198 -10.45 17.03 8.92
C ARG A 198 -9.52 16.23 8.05
N ILE A 199 -9.94 15.02 7.78
CA ILE A 199 -9.25 14.08 6.88
C ILE A 199 -10.15 13.79 5.68
N GLU A 200 -9.65 14.00 4.48
CA GLU A 200 -10.35 13.79 3.23
C GLU A 200 -9.76 12.58 2.51
N VAL A 201 -10.59 11.55 2.30
CA VAL A 201 -10.23 10.35 1.51
C VAL A 201 -10.84 10.52 0.13
N PHE A 202 -10.03 10.45 -0.92
CA PHE A 202 -10.49 10.71 -2.29
C PHE A 202 -9.67 9.91 -3.31
N ASN A 203 -10.20 9.83 -4.53
CA ASN A 203 -9.46 9.32 -5.66
C ASN A 203 -8.75 10.49 -6.34
N LYS A 204 -7.43 10.52 -6.24
CA LYS A 204 -6.61 11.49 -6.97
C LYS A 204 -6.54 11.06 -8.43
N LEU A 205 -7.02 11.88 -9.31
CA LEU A 205 -6.84 11.68 -10.75
C LEU A 205 -5.35 11.79 -11.12
N SER A 206 -4.97 11.20 -12.24
CA SER A 206 -3.65 11.47 -12.82
C SER A 206 -3.52 12.97 -13.13
N ASP A 207 -2.30 13.47 -13.22
CA ASP A 207 -2.07 14.90 -13.53
C ASP A 207 -2.62 15.26 -14.92
N ASN A 208 -2.64 14.31 -15.85
CA ASN A 208 -3.25 14.47 -17.16
C ASN A 208 -4.78 14.52 -17.10
N ALA A 209 -5.38 13.59 -16.39
CA ALA A 209 -6.83 13.53 -16.19
C ALA A 209 -7.36 14.76 -15.47
N GLU A 210 -6.64 15.28 -14.47
CA GLU A 210 -7.02 16.50 -13.76
C GLU A 210 -7.03 17.74 -14.66
N PHE A 211 -6.08 17.83 -15.60
CA PHE A 211 -5.99 18.96 -16.52
C PHE A 211 -6.98 18.86 -17.69
N SER A 212 -7.03 17.68 -18.33
CA SER A 212 -7.90 17.45 -19.50
C SER A 212 -9.37 17.24 -19.12
N GLY A 213 -9.62 16.80 -17.88
CA GLY A 213 -10.91 16.33 -17.43
C GLY A 213 -11.26 14.92 -17.94
N MET A 214 -10.36 14.26 -18.67
CA MET A 214 -10.49 12.87 -19.14
C MET A 214 -9.72 11.95 -18.20
N ASP A 215 -10.42 11.12 -17.42
CA ASP A 215 -9.78 10.12 -16.60
C ASP A 215 -9.16 9.03 -17.50
N ASP A 216 -7.89 8.79 -17.30
CA ASP A 216 -7.09 7.82 -18.03
C ASP A 216 -6.97 6.47 -17.31
N GLY A 217 -7.58 6.36 -16.12
CA GLY A 217 -7.52 5.16 -15.28
C GLY A 217 -6.25 5.04 -14.42
N GLU A 218 -5.33 6.00 -14.53
CA GLU A 218 -4.08 6.03 -13.76
C GLU A 218 -4.23 6.73 -12.40
N GLY A 219 -5.47 7.07 -12.00
CA GLY A 219 -5.78 7.64 -10.69
C GLY A 219 -5.52 6.65 -9.55
N PHE A 220 -5.33 7.17 -8.34
CA PHE A 220 -5.04 6.38 -7.14
C PHE A 220 -5.77 6.91 -5.90
N LYS A 221 -5.90 6.06 -4.86
CA LYS A 221 -6.45 6.48 -3.57
C LYS A 221 -5.46 7.37 -2.82
N ALA A 222 -5.95 8.49 -2.30
CA ALA A 222 -5.16 9.46 -1.56
C ALA A 222 -5.90 9.97 -0.31
N ILE A 223 -5.15 10.44 0.66
CA ILE A 223 -5.66 11.12 1.85
C ILE A 223 -5.12 12.55 1.87
N ASN A 224 -6.01 13.53 2.08
CA ASN A 224 -5.63 14.91 2.36
C ASN A 224 -5.92 15.25 3.83
N ILE A 225 -4.89 15.58 4.57
CA ILE A 225 -4.97 16.03 5.95
C ILE A 225 -5.11 17.54 5.92
N VAL A 226 -6.29 18.03 6.28
CA VAL A 226 -6.53 19.49 6.37
C VAL A 226 -6.26 19.91 7.79
N THR A 227 -5.32 20.85 7.94
CA THR A 227 -4.93 21.37 9.26
C THR A 227 -5.80 22.54 9.69
N HIS A 228 -5.93 22.75 11.00
CA HIS A 228 -6.57 23.95 11.54
C HIS A 228 -5.88 25.23 11.03
N SER A 229 -6.64 26.27 10.73
CA SER A 229 -6.12 27.52 10.15
C SER A 229 -5.03 28.20 11.01
N ASN A 230 -5.18 28.16 12.33
CA ASN A 230 -4.21 28.69 13.29
C ASN A 230 -2.93 27.84 13.42
N MET A 231 -2.96 26.59 12.95
CA MET A 231 -1.81 25.65 13.01
C MET A 231 -1.05 25.57 11.69
N ARG A 232 -1.42 26.36 10.70
CA ARG A 232 -0.69 26.49 9.43
C ARG A 232 0.58 27.33 9.51
N GLN A 233 0.86 27.94 10.66
CA GLN A 233 2.09 28.71 10.95
C GLN A 233 2.62 28.31 12.30
N GLY A 234 3.86 27.81 12.36
CA GLY A 234 4.50 27.41 13.61
C GLY A 234 5.53 26.32 13.45
N VAL A 235 6.05 25.89 14.59
CA VAL A 235 6.97 24.77 14.73
C VAL A 235 6.30 23.71 15.59
N PHE A 236 6.18 22.50 15.08
CA PHE A 236 5.58 21.40 15.81
C PHE A 236 6.25 20.08 15.45
N GLY A 237 6.08 19.09 16.31
CA GLY A 237 6.63 17.76 16.13
C GLY A 237 6.85 17.05 17.45
N LYS A 238 7.61 15.97 17.39
CA LYS A 238 7.93 15.13 18.54
C LYS A 238 9.40 14.71 18.47
N VAL A 239 10.11 14.78 19.58
CA VAL A 239 11.43 14.17 19.72
C VAL A 239 11.39 13.19 20.89
N TYR A 240 12.09 12.08 20.76
CA TYR A 240 12.15 11.08 21.82
C TYR A 240 13.52 10.41 21.88
N GLY A 241 13.84 9.93 23.08
CA GLY A 241 15.03 9.15 23.31
C GLY A 241 14.74 8.10 24.36
N GLY A 242 15.10 6.86 24.04
CA GLY A 242 14.92 5.70 24.91
C GLY A 242 16.19 4.87 25.01
N TYR A 243 16.42 4.33 26.18
CA TYR A 243 17.45 3.33 26.44
C TYR A 243 16.81 2.12 27.11
N GLY A 244 17.26 0.93 26.75
CA GLY A 244 16.74 -0.31 27.29
C GLY A 244 17.81 -1.38 27.46
N TYR A 245 17.41 -2.47 28.10
CA TYR A 245 18.24 -3.64 28.31
C TYR A 245 17.44 -4.91 28.01
N GLN A 246 17.98 -5.76 27.15
CA GLN A 246 17.47 -7.09 26.81
C GLN A 246 18.34 -8.13 27.55
N PRO A 247 17.78 -8.89 28.51
CA PRO A 247 18.55 -9.91 29.23
C PRO A 247 19.00 -11.07 28.37
N ASP A 248 18.10 -11.48 27.44
CA ASP A 248 18.30 -12.58 26.53
C ASP A 248 18.40 -12.03 25.11
N ILE A 249 19.51 -12.23 24.42
CA ILE A 249 19.77 -11.68 23.10
C ILE A 249 19.48 -12.63 21.96
N ASP A 250 19.23 -13.91 22.24
CA ASP A 250 18.97 -14.91 21.20
C ASP A 250 17.57 -14.76 20.57
N GLY A 251 16.76 -13.91 21.17
CA GLY A 251 15.43 -13.57 20.64
C GLY A 251 14.35 -14.55 21.11
N ALA A 252 13.11 -14.28 20.73
CA ALA A 252 11.96 -15.15 20.94
C ALA A 252 11.41 -15.60 19.58
N PRO A 253 10.97 -16.84 19.41
CA PRO A 253 11.15 -17.91 20.39
C PRO A 253 12.66 -18.17 20.60
N ALA A 254 13.05 -18.31 21.86
CA ALA A 254 14.47 -18.48 22.22
C ALA A 254 15.13 -19.69 21.54
N ASP A 255 14.35 -20.64 21.15
CA ASP A 255 14.75 -21.99 20.80
C ASP A 255 14.34 -22.35 19.36
N LEU A 256 14.81 -21.57 18.38
CA LEU A 256 15.05 -22.19 17.07
C LEU A 256 16.21 -23.15 17.31
N ASP A 257 15.89 -24.41 17.58
CA ASP A 257 16.89 -25.45 17.82
C ASP A 257 17.49 -25.86 16.47
N PHE A 258 18.63 -25.26 16.14
CA PHE A 258 19.37 -25.60 14.95
C PHE A 258 20.11 -26.92 15.17
N HIS A 259 19.67 -27.97 14.48
CA HIS A 259 20.27 -29.30 14.55
C HIS A 259 21.73 -29.31 14.07
N ASN A 260 22.14 -28.33 13.30
CA ASN A 260 23.43 -28.17 12.66
C ASN A 260 24.20 -26.92 13.08
N ALA A 261 24.09 -26.52 14.33
CA ALA A 261 24.72 -25.29 14.88
C ALA A 261 26.25 -25.18 14.67
N GLY A 262 26.94 -26.27 14.34
CA GLY A 262 28.37 -26.28 14.06
C GLY A 262 28.75 -25.88 12.62
N ILE A 263 27.78 -25.68 11.75
CA ILE A 263 28.01 -25.29 10.34
C ILE A 263 28.12 -23.76 10.20
N TYR A 264 27.52 -23.04 11.13
CA TYR A 264 27.45 -21.59 11.05
C TYR A 264 28.76 -20.94 11.53
N ASP A 265 29.39 -20.19 10.64
CA ASP A 265 30.60 -19.46 10.96
C ASP A 265 30.27 -18.30 11.89
N SER A 266 31.04 -18.19 12.97
CA SER A 266 30.98 -17.08 13.92
C SER A 266 31.40 -15.71 13.35
N GLN A 267 31.73 -15.65 12.05
CA GLN A 267 32.13 -14.41 11.37
C GLN A 267 30.96 -13.46 11.05
N ILE A 268 29.71 -13.91 11.22
CA ILE A 268 28.56 -13.02 11.09
C ILE A 268 28.63 -11.99 12.23
N SER A 269 28.75 -10.72 11.85
CA SER A 269 28.95 -9.65 12.81
C SER A 269 27.72 -9.52 13.73
N ASP A 270 27.95 -9.30 15.00
CA ASP A 270 26.88 -9.19 15.98
C ASP A 270 26.10 -7.87 15.80
N VAL A 271 24.96 -7.94 15.13
CA VAL A 271 23.97 -6.85 15.06
C VAL A 271 23.14 -6.81 16.34
N THR A 272 23.15 -7.89 17.12
CA THR A 272 22.43 -8.02 18.37
C THR A 272 23.23 -7.43 19.54
N SER A 273 22.54 -6.80 20.48
CA SER A 273 23.14 -6.24 21.68
C SER A 273 22.16 -6.29 22.83
N HIS A 274 22.66 -6.58 24.05
CA HIS A 274 21.88 -6.40 25.27
C HIS A 274 21.39 -4.96 25.46
N HIS A 275 22.15 -3.98 24.95
CA HIS A 275 21.82 -2.57 25.06
C HIS A 275 20.89 -2.17 23.93
N LYS A 276 19.65 -1.81 24.26
CA LYS A 276 18.64 -1.34 23.32
C LYS A 276 18.55 0.18 23.38
N PHE A 277 18.40 0.78 22.22
CA PHE A 277 18.19 2.22 22.11
C PHE A 277 17.12 2.53 21.06
N ASN A 278 16.39 3.61 21.30
CA ASN A 278 15.39 4.13 20.40
C ASN A 278 15.40 5.65 20.45
N LEU A 279 16.01 6.27 19.46
CA LEU A 279 16.16 7.72 19.34
C LEU A 279 15.45 8.17 18.07
N GLY A 280 14.72 9.26 18.15
CA GLY A 280 14.09 9.76 16.94
C GLY A 280 13.22 10.97 17.16
N GLY A 281 12.52 11.35 16.08
CA GLY A 281 11.58 12.44 16.13
C GLY A 281 11.35 13.08 14.77
N ASN A 282 10.42 14.01 14.78
CA ASN A 282 10.12 14.87 13.65
C ASN A 282 9.98 16.31 14.10
N VAL A 283 10.38 17.23 13.23
CA VAL A 283 10.21 18.68 13.42
C VAL A 283 9.65 19.27 12.14
N ASN A 284 8.49 19.91 12.24
CA ASN A 284 7.80 20.54 11.14
C ASN A 284 7.78 22.06 11.36
N ILE A 285 8.21 22.80 10.36
CA ILE A 285 8.25 24.27 10.35
C ILE A 285 7.35 24.73 9.21
N PHE A 286 6.20 25.31 9.54
CA PHE A 286 5.24 25.82 8.57
C PHE A 286 5.23 27.36 8.65
N GLN A 287 5.43 28.01 7.52
CA GLN A 287 5.46 29.47 7.44
C GLN A 287 4.82 29.94 6.12
N GLY A 288 3.52 30.23 6.15
CA GLY A 288 2.78 30.63 4.96
C GLY A 288 2.72 29.49 3.94
N SER A 289 3.26 29.73 2.75
CA SER A 289 3.39 28.71 1.69
C SER A 289 4.55 27.73 1.93
N SER A 290 5.56 28.14 2.68
CA SER A 290 6.76 27.37 2.92
C SER A 290 6.56 26.35 4.05
N ARG A 291 6.99 25.13 3.81
CA ARG A 291 6.95 24.00 4.75
C ARG A 291 8.27 23.26 4.70
N VAL A 292 8.86 23.09 5.86
CA VAL A 292 10.06 22.28 6.06
C VAL A 292 9.73 21.23 7.10
N SER A 293 10.01 19.97 6.78
CA SER A 293 9.88 18.86 7.73
C SER A 293 11.18 18.09 7.78
N VAL A 294 11.66 17.82 9.00
CA VAL A 294 12.84 16.99 9.24
C VAL A 294 12.40 15.83 10.12
N ILE A 295 12.78 14.63 9.74
CA ILE A 295 12.49 13.41 10.48
C ILE A 295 13.77 12.60 10.65
N GLY A 296 13.94 11.97 11.80
CA GLY A 296 15.05 11.08 12.08
C GLY A 296 14.66 9.94 13.00
N LEU A 297 15.25 8.78 12.74
CA LEU A 297 15.09 7.59 13.55
C LEU A 297 16.43 6.86 13.65
N PHE A 298 16.77 6.43 14.85
CA PHE A 298 17.93 5.60 15.09
C PHE A 298 17.63 4.62 16.22
N ASN A 299 17.60 3.30 15.91
CA ASN A 299 17.23 2.29 16.88
C ASN A 299 17.81 0.90 16.54
N ASN A 300 17.76 0.00 17.54
CA ASN A 300 18.04 -1.43 17.40
C ASN A 300 16.91 -2.28 18.03
N VAL A 301 15.67 -1.81 17.92
CA VAL A 301 14.46 -2.46 18.41
C VAL A 301 13.47 -2.78 17.30
N ASN A 302 13.95 -2.94 16.08
CA ASN A 302 13.18 -3.23 14.87
C ASN A 302 12.09 -2.19 14.55
N GLN A 303 12.18 -0.97 15.07
CA GLN A 303 11.26 0.08 14.70
C GLN A 303 11.64 0.65 13.32
N GLN A 304 10.79 0.48 12.34
CA GLN A 304 10.95 1.04 11.00
C GLN A 304 10.08 2.28 10.83
N ASN A 305 10.64 3.30 10.20
CA ASN A 305 9.96 4.57 9.96
C ASN A 305 9.50 4.74 8.50
N PHE A 306 10.03 3.92 7.59
CA PHE A 306 9.77 4.00 6.16
C PHE A 306 9.04 2.75 5.67
N SER A 307 8.25 2.90 4.61
CA SER A 307 7.42 1.81 4.10
C SER A 307 8.26 0.64 3.57
N PHE A 308 7.73 -0.56 3.69
CA PHE A 308 8.35 -1.81 3.21
C PHE A 308 8.67 -1.80 1.70
N GLU A 309 7.94 -1.01 0.90
CA GLU A 309 8.21 -0.85 -0.54
C GLU A 309 9.58 -0.24 -0.83
N ASP A 310 10.13 0.49 0.13
CA ASP A 310 11.47 1.06 0.02
C ASP A 310 12.57 0.02 0.11
N ILE A 311 12.29 -1.13 0.73
CA ILE A 311 13.23 -2.25 0.91
C ILE A 311 13.14 -3.23 -0.27
N LEU A 312 11.98 -3.41 -0.87
CA LEU A 312 11.76 -4.34 -1.99
C LEU A 312 12.23 -3.83 -3.36
N GLY A 313 12.48 -2.53 -3.51
CA GLY A 313 12.88 -1.95 -4.79
C GLY A 313 14.21 -2.46 -5.36
N VAL A 314 15.00 -3.21 -4.60
CA VAL A 314 16.35 -3.68 -4.97
C VAL A 314 16.52 -5.19 -4.93
N THR A 315 15.63 -5.93 -4.28
CA THR A 315 15.72 -7.39 -4.25
C THR A 315 15.21 -8.07 -5.54
N GLY A 316 14.96 -7.31 -6.60
CA GLY A 316 14.51 -7.79 -7.90
C GLY A 316 15.61 -8.41 -8.78
N GLY A 317 16.61 -9.06 -8.22
CA GLY A 317 17.73 -9.57 -9.03
C GLY A 317 18.57 -10.67 -8.43
N GLY A 318 18.10 -11.36 -7.43
CA GLY A 318 18.77 -12.56 -6.95
C GLY A 318 17.84 -13.74 -7.07
N GLY A 319 18.23 -14.76 -7.83
CA GLY A 319 17.50 -16.00 -7.96
C GLY A 319 17.23 -16.64 -6.60
N GLY A 320 16.21 -16.18 -5.93
CA GLY A 320 15.63 -16.87 -4.82
C GLY A 320 14.72 -17.94 -5.38
N MET A 321 15.06 -19.19 -5.17
CA MET A 321 14.15 -20.32 -5.30
C MET A 321 12.84 -19.98 -4.61
N GLY A 322 11.81 -19.99 -5.34
CA GLY A 322 10.48 -19.69 -4.89
C GLY A 322 9.82 -18.72 -5.84
N GLY A 323 9.62 -19.16 -7.08
CA GLY A 323 8.66 -18.60 -7.99
C GLY A 323 7.29 -18.64 -7.33
N GLY A 324 7.09 -17.80 -6.34
CA GLY A 324 5.77 -17.43 -5.88
C GLY A 324 5.14 -16.67 -7.02
N MET A 325 4.55 -17.40 -7.95
CA MET A 325 3.55 -16.86 -8.84
C MET A 325 2.70 -15.86 -8.08
N GLY A 326 2.41 -14.78 -8.73
CA GLY A 326 1.46 -13.78 -8.32
C GLY A 326 0.21 -14.35 -7.65
N MET A 327 0.37 -14.79 -6.42
CA MET A 327 -0.73 -14.87 -5.50
C MET A 327 -1.25 -13.46 -5.43
N GLY A 328 -2.46 -13.35 -5.92
CA GLY A 328 -3.17 -12.09 -6.02
C GLY A 328 -2.91 -11.25 -4.78
N ARG A 329 -2.52 -10.03 -4.96
CA ARG A 329 -2.24 -8.97 -3.97
C ARG A 329 -3.35 -8.79 -2.93
N GLY A 330 -3.92 -9.86 -2.39
CA GLY A 330 -5.15 -9.82 -1.61
C GLY A 330 -5.13 -10.51 -0.26
N VAL A 331 -4.43 -11.60 -0.10
CA VAL A 331 -4.52 -12.41 1.13
C VAL A 331 -3.33 -12.21 2.06
N GLY A 332 -2.14 -11.95 1.53
CA GLY A 332 -0.94 -11.66 2.33
C GLY A 332 -0.91 -10.27 3.00
N GLN A 333 -1.85 -9.39 2.67
CA GLN A 333 -1.89 -8.02 3.21
C GLN A 333 -2.43 -7.93 4.65
N TYR A 334 -3.13 -8.95 5.12
CA TYR A 334 -3.70 -8.96 6.47
C TYR A 334 -2.87 -9.73 7.49
N MET A 335 -1.84 -10.43 7.05
CA MET A 335 -0.89 -11.01 7.98
C MET A 335 0.04 -9.89 8.47
N VAL A 336 0.07 -9.68 9.78
CA VAL A 336 1.19 -9.02 10.44
C VAL A 336 2.40 -9.85 10.05
N ARG A 337 3.18 -9.39 9.06
CA ARG A 337 4.48 -9.99 8.78
C ARG A 337 5.39 -9.54 9.89
N PRO A 338 5.76 -10.40 10.81
CA PRO A 338 6.79 -10.08 11.78
C PRO A 338 8.02 -9.65 10.98
N GLN A 339 8.74 -8.69 11.45
CA GLN A 339 10.01 -8.31 10.81
C GLN A 339 10.97 -9.48 10.96
N SER A 340 11.39 -10.03 9.84
CA SER A 340 12.35 -11.12 9.84
C SER A 340 13.68 -10.60 10.40
N GLY A 341 14.17 -11.21 11.47
CA GLY A 341 15.45 -10.90 12.06
C GLY A 341 15.44 -9.70 13.02
N VAL A 342 16.62 -9.42 13.54
CA VAL A 342 16.91 -8.27 14.40
C VAL A 342 17.62 -7.21 13.58
N ALA A 343 17.12 -5.98 13.60
CA ALA A 343 17.65 -4.89 12.79
C ALA A 343 18.13 -3.70 13.63
N ARG A 344 19.24 -3.10 13.20
CA ARG A 344 19.66 -1.76 13.58
C ARG A 344 19.35 -0.81 12.42
N VAL A 345 18.54 0.19 12.68
CA VAL A 345 18.01 1.13 11.68
C VAL A 345 18.49 2.53 12.01
N GLY A 346 19.06 3.23 11.03
CA GLY A 346 19.35 4.65 11.04
C GLY A 346 18.71 5.32 9.84
N SER A 347 17.89 6.36 10.06
CA SER A 347 17.18 7.04 8.96
C SER A 347 17.10 8.53 9.22
N ILE A 348 17.22 9.31 8.16
CA ILE A 348 16.97 10.75 8.16
C ILE A 348 16.22 11.15 6.91
N GLY A 349 15.20 11.98 7.07
CA GLY A 349 14.41 12.53 5.98
C GLY A 349 14.24 14.04 6.11
N VAL A 350 14.29 14.73 4.97
CA VAL A 350 14.02 16.16 4.89
C VAL A 350 13.02 16.39 3.75
N GLN A 351 11.99 17.16 4.05
CA GLN A 351 11.03 17.60 3.03
C GLN A 351 10.96 19.12 3.02
N TYR A 352 10.88 19.66 1.81
CA TYR A 352 10.64 21.08 1.54
C TYR A 352 9.49 21.22 0.54
N SER A 353 8.58 22.15 0.80
CA SER A 353 7.52 22.51 -0.14
C SER A 353 7.23 24.01 -0.04
N ASP A 354 7.17 24.67 -1.19
CA ASP A 354 6.85 26.10 -1.27
C ASP A 354 6.09 26.42 -2.56
N SER A 355 5.53 27.65 -2.60
CA SER A 355 4.90 28.19 -3.80
C SER A 355 5.18 29.69 -3.94
N TRP A 356 5.42 30.14 -5.17
CA TRP A 356 5.81 31.52 -5.49
C TRP A 356 4.99 32.08 -6.64
N GLY A 357 4.91 33.42 -6.66
CA GLY A 357 4.20 34.19 -7.67
C GLY A 357 2.70 34.32 -7.40
N GLU A 358 2.08 35.30 -8.08
CA GLU A 358 0.66 35.56 -7.96
C GLU A 358 -0.16 34.30 -8.40
N GLY A 359 -1.06 33.81 -7.52
CA GLY A 359 -1.88 32.64 -7.76
C GLY A 359 -1.08 31.32 -7.72
N ASP A 360 0.02 31.22 -6.93
CA ASP A 360 0.87 30.04 -6.84
C ASP A 360 1.42 29.63 -8.21
N LYS A 361 2.01 30.59 -8.93
CA LYS A 361 2.48 30.38 -10.30
C LYS A 361 3.51 29.27 -10.43
N VAL A 362 4.39 29.14 -9.45
CA VAL A 362 5.40 28.09 -9.34
C VAL A 362 5.23 27.39 -8.02
N LYS A 363 5.15 26.07 -8.03
CA LYS A 363 5.11 25.21 -6.85
C LYS A 363 6.27 24.21 -6.90
N LEU A 364 7.04 24.14 -5.83
CA LEU A 364 8.09 23.18 -5.64
C LEU A 364 7.78 22.29 -4.45
N ASN A 365 7.94 21.00 -4.62
CA ASN A 365 7.91 20.02 -3.55
C ASN A 365 9.11 19.09 -3.72
N GLY A 366 9.89 18.93 -2.66
CA GLY A 366 11.05 18.06 -2.68
C GLY A 366 11.21 17.31 -1.37
N SER A 367 11.70 16.06 -1.46
CA SER A 367 12.07 15.27 -0.31
C SER A 367 13.38 14.53 -0.55
N TYR A 368 14.16 14.41 0.48
CA TYR A 368 15.36 13.60 0.51
C TYR A 368 15.33 12.67 1.71
N PHE A 369 15.70 11.40 1.49
CA PHE A 369 15.83 10.39 2.52
C PHE A 369 17.17 9.68 2.42
N TYR A 370 17.75 9.44 3.55
CA TYR A 370 18.82 8.49 3.76
C TYR A 370 18.39 7.43 4.74
N ASN A 371 18.64 6.18 4.43
CA ASN A 371 18.32 5.04 5.27
C ASN A 371 19.52 4.08 5.29
N ASP A 372 19.86 3.59 6.48
CA ASP A 372 20.92 2.61 6.74
C ASP A 372 20.35 1.53 7.66
N THR A 373 20.35 0.28 7.21
CA THR A 373 19.80 -0.84 7.95
C THR A 373 20.76 -2.01 7.92
N LYS A 374 21.11 -2.50 9.09
CA LYS A 374 21.78 -3.79 9.25
C LYS A 374 20.83 -4.76 9.91
N THR A 375 20.66 -5.92 9.30
CA THR A 375 19.73 -6.96 9.78
C THR A 375 20.48 -8.27 9.93
N ARG A 376 20.24 -8.98 11.04
CA ARG A 376 20.63 -10.37 11.24
C ARG A 376 19.38 -11.21 11.42
N ASN A 377 19.30 -12.32 10.73
CA ASN A 377 18.15 -13.21 10.80
C ASN A 377 18.61 -14.67 10.89
N LYS A 378 18.03 -15.39 11.84
CA LYS A 378 18.05 -16.84 11.87
C LYS A 378 16.71 -17.35 11.36
N THR A 379 16.72 -18.38 10.51
CA THR A 379 15.53 -18.95 9.91
C THR A 379 15.48 -20.45 10.11
N LEU A 380 14.30 -20.95 10.43
CA LEU A 380 13.97 -22.36 10.32
C LEU A 380 12.80 -22.47 9.33
N LEU A 381 12.92 -23.36 8.37
CA LEU A 381 11.90 -23.60 7.36
C LEU A 381 11.62 -25.11 7.29
N GLU A 382 10.35 -25.45 7.40
CA GLU A 382 9.84 -26.78 7.18
C GLU A 382 8.88 -26.76 5.99
N ARG A 383 9.09 -27.64 5.02
CA ARG A 383 8.26 -27.72 3.83
C ARG A 383 7.84 -29.15 3.60
N TRP A 384 6.55 -29.34 3.41
CA TRP A 384 5.94 -30.61 3.01
C TRP A 384 5.46 -30.50 1.57
N TYR A 385 5.84 -31.48 0.77
CA TYR A 385 5.40 -31.56 -0.62
C TYR A 385 4.09 -32.35 -0.69
N GLU A 386 3.10 -31.83 -1.44
CA GLU A 386 1.75 -32.40 -1.52
C GLU A 386 1.52 -33.18 -2.83
N ALA A 387 2.33 -32.91 -3.88
CA ALA A 387 2.26 -33.57 -5.17
C ALA A 387 3.56 -33.38 -5.95
N PRO A 388 4.05 -34.38 -6.72
CA PRO A 388 3.50 -35.71 -6.97
C PRO A 388 3.98 -36.74 -5.97
N SER A 389 4.89 -36.41 -5.07
CA SER A 389 5.37 -37.27 -4.00
C SER A 389 4.83 -36.75 -2.67
N PRO A 390 3.61 -37.16 -2.27
CA PRO A 390 3.16 -36.87 -0.92
C PRO A 390 4.09 -37.55 0.05
N ASP A 391 4.51 -36.86 1.09
CA ASP A 391 5.40 -37.27 2.18
C ASP A 391 6.87 -36.82 2.05
N ASP A 392 7.28 -36.11 0.98
CA ASP A 392 8.59 -35.48 0.95
C ASP A 392 8.61 -34.28 1.90
N GLU A 393 9.61 -34.19 2.75
CA GLU A 393 9.80 -33.10 3.72
C GLU A 393 11.17 -32.47 3.53
N LEU A 394 11.23 -31.13 3.57
CA LEU A 394 12.46 -30.34 3.60
C LEU A 394 12.51 -29.56 4.90
N ILE A 395 13.57 -29.78 5.67
CA ILE A 395 13.93 -28.94 6.82
C ILE A 395 15.14 -28.10 6.41
N GLN A 396 15.02 -26.79 6.50
CA GLN A 396 16.09 -25.88 6.15
C GLN A 396 16.33 -24.87 7.28
N GLU A 397 17.55 -24.79 7.71
CA GLU A 397 18.05 -23.85 8.70
C GLU A 397 18.93 -22.81 8.04
N GLY A 398 18.91 -21.56 8.50
CA GLY A 398 19.72 -20.52 7.91
C GLY A 398 20.03 -19.36 8.85
N GLU A 399 21.16 -18.75 8.64
CA GLU A 399 21.53 -17.49 9.23
C GLU A 399 21.94 -16.52 8.15
N SER A 400 21.46 -15.28 8.24
CA SER A 400 21.79 -14.23 7.28
C SER A 400 22.03 -12.90 7.95
N GLU A 401 22.98 -12.14 7.41
CA GLU A 401 23.20 -10.74 7.72
C GLU A 401 23.10 -9.92 6.44
N SER A 402 22.51 -8.75 6.53
CA SER A 402 22.49 -7.82 5.40
C SER A 402 22.75 -6.40 5.87
N HIS A 403 23.52 -5.65 5.10
CA HIS A 403 23.68 -4.23 5.24
C HIS A 403 23.09 -3.54 4.00
N ASN A 404 22.02 -2.80 4.22
CA ASN A 404 21.31 -2.07 3.17
C ASN A 404 21.33 -0.58 3.48
N TYR A 405 21.80 0.24 2.53
CA TYR A 405 21.69 1.68 2.63
C TYR A 405 21.16 2.28 1.33
N ASN A 406 20.36 3.33 1.46
CA ASN A 406 19.81 3.99 0.30
C ASN A 406 19.73 5.51 0.48
N HIS A 407 19.86 6.20 -0.64
CA HIS A 407 19.62 7.63 -0.80
C HIS A 407 18.46 7.80 -1.78
N ARG A 408 17.48 8.61 -1.42
CA ARG A 408 16.34 8.90 -2.29
C ARG A 408 16.09 10.39 -2.35
N LEU A 409 15.95 10.93 -3.55
CA LEU A 409 15.59 12.30 -3.82
C LEU A 409 14.35 12.31 -4.72
N ASN A 410 13.30 13.01 -4.30
CA ASN A 410 12.11 13.25 -5.10
C ASN A 410 11.92 14.76 -5.22
N LEU A 411 11.70 15.24 -6.43
CA LEU A 411 11.41 16.64 -6.73
C LEU A 411 10.18 16.71 -7.64
N ARG A 412 9.30 17.64 -7.36
CA ARG A 412 8.17 17.99 -8.20
C ARG A 412 8.11 19.51 -8.37
N LEU A 413 8.10 19.95 -9.61
CA LEU A 413 7.93 21.33 -10.02
C LEU A 413 6.65 21.45 -10.84
N ASP A 414 5.71 22.25 -10.38
CA ASP A 414 4.52 22.65 -11.15
C ASP A 414 4.66 24.14 -11.50
N TRP A 415 4.73 24.45 -12.78
CA TRP A 415 4.87 25.82 -13.30
C TRP A 415 3.69 26.19 -14.19
N ASN A 416 2.83 27.07 -13.71
CA ASN A 416 1.79 27.71 -14.49
C ASN A 416 2.40 28.89 -15.28
N ILE A 417 2.84 28.61 -16.52
CA ILE A 417 3.50 29.61 -17.38
C ILE A 417 2.56 30.81 -17.59
N ASN A 418 1.29 30.49 -17.90
CA ASN A 418 0.20 31.45 -17.99
C ASN A 418 -1.15 30.73 -17.75
N LYS A 419 -2.28 31.41 -17.92
CA LYS A 419 -3.64 30.86 -17.70
C LYS A 419 -3.98 29.65 -18.58
N ASN A 420 -3.28 29.49 -19.70
CA ASN A 420 -3.54 28.45 -20.69
C ASN A 420 -2.45 27.40 -20.80
N MET A 421 -1.28 27.64 -20.21
CA MET A 421 -0.11 26.78 -20.38
C MET A 421 0.49 26.44 -19.04
N SER A 422 0.81 25.16 -18.82
CA SER A 422 1.54 24.70 -17.63
C SER A 422 2.56 23.63 -18.00
N LEU A 423 3.64 23.61 -17.24
CA LEU A 423 4.70 22.60 -17.27
C LEU A 423 4.79 21.94 -15.91
N MET A 424 4.87 20.64 -15.88
CA MET A 424 5.14 19.86 -14.68
C MET A 424 6.37 18.98 -14.92
N SER A 425 7.28 18.96 -13.96
CA SER A 425 8.43 18.06 -13.90
C SER A 425 8.38 17.27 -12.61
N ARG A 426 8.67 15.98 -12.71
CA ARG A 426 8.83 15.09 -11.56
C ARG A 426 10.09 14.27 -11.73
N THR A 427 11.07 14.55 -10.88
CA THR A 427 12.36 13.88 -10.85
C THR A 427 12.41 12.95 -9.65
N ASN A 428 12.76 11.70 -9.86
CA ASN A 428 13.07 10.75 -8.81
C ASN A 428 14.48 10.21 -9.04
N PHE A 429 15.27 10.22 -8.00
CA PHE A 429 16.61 9.64 -7.99
C PHE A 429 16.75 8.77 -6.75
N SER A 430 17.26 7.57 -6.93
CA SER A 430 17.68 6.73 -5.81
C SER A 430 19.00 6.04 -6.10
N PHE A 431 19.80 5.93 -5.07
CA PHE A 431 21.01 5.11 -5.05
C PHE A 431 20.92 4.15 -3.88
N GLN A 432 21.25 2.88 -4.10
CA GLN A 432 21.18 1.85 -3.09
C GLN A 432 22.41 0.95 -3.14
N GLY A 433 22.91 0.62 -1.95
CA GLY A 433 23.88 -0.45 -1.74
C GLY A 433 23.29 -1.54 -0.86
N ASN A 434 23.57 -2.78 -1.18
CA ASN A 434 23.18 -3.95 -0.42
C ASN A 434 24.32 -4.96 -0.38
N ASP A 435 24.70 -5.36 0.84
CA ASP A 435 25.75 -6.33 1.11
C ASP A 435 25.18 -7.45 2.00
N PRO A 436 24.50 -8.45 1.42
CA PRO A 436 24.02 -9.61 2.16
C PRO A 436 25.11 -10.69 2.26
N TYR A 437 25.07 -11.38 3.39
CA TYR A 437 25.76 -12.63 3.65
C TYR A 437 24.75 -13.65 4.18
N SER A 438 24.81 -14.90 3.77
CA SER A 438 23.91 -15.95 4.25
C SER A 438 24.60 -17.30 4.26
N GLN A 439 24.29 -18.08 5.30
CA GLN A 439 24.59 -19.50 5.39
C GLN A 439 23.27 -20.26 5.53
N GLN A 440 23.13 -21.33 4.82
CA GLN A 440 21.96 -22.21 4.87
C GLN A 440 22.40 -23.66 4.84
N TYR A 441 21.66 -24.46 5.57
CA TYR A 441 21.77 -25.92 5.56
C TYR A 441 20.36 -26.50 5.43
N GLY A 442 20.20 -27.48 4.55
CA GLY A 442 18.90 -28.11 4.31
C GLY A 442 19.02 -29.62 4.17
N GLU A 443 18.07 -30.33 4.76
CA GLU A 443 17.87 -31.77 4.61
C GLU A 443 16.53 -32.01 3.97
N GLN A 444 16.49 -32.76 2.88
CA GLN A 444 15.26 -33.19 2.24
C GLN A 444 15.10 -34.70 2.39
N TRP A 445 13.94 -35.09 2.90
CA TRP A 445 13.54 -36.47 3.07
C TRP A 445 12.47 -36.84 2.04
N GLY A 446 12.57 -38.00 1.43
CA GLY A 446 11.59 -38.46 0.48
C GLY A 446 11.52 -39.99 0.39
N GLU A 447 10.38 -40.49 -0.11
CA GLU A 447 10.20 -41.90 -0.31
C GLU A 447 11.09 -42.36 -1.49
N SER A 448 12.02 -43.27 -1.23
CA SER A 448 12.89 -43.87 -2.29
C SER A 448 12.04 -44.43 -3.41
N ALA A 449 12.32 -44.03 -4.65
CA ALA A 449 11.69 -44.53 -5.85
C ALA A 449 11.79 -46.09 -6.01
N ASP A 450 12.64 -46.72 -5.25
CA ASP A 450 12.95 -48.14 -5.36
C ASP A 450 12.01 -49.05 -4.54
N LYS A 451 11.08 -48.54 -3.74
CA LYS A 451 10.05 -49.28 -2.98
C LYS A 451 10.51 -50.56 -2.28
N LYS A 452 11.78 -50.70 -1.97
CA LYS A 452 12.37 -51.87 -1.34
C LYS A 452 12.61 -51.76 0.17
N GLY A 453 11.92 -50.87 0.83
CA GLY A 453 11.99 -50.77 2.30
C GLY A 453 13.32 -50.26 2.86
N LEU A 454 14.08 -49.53 2.06
CA LEU A 454 15.23 -48.78 2.52
C LEU A 454 14.78 -47.43 3.06
N PRO A 455 15.40 -46.92 4.14
CA PRO A 455 15.03 -45.61 4.68
C PRO A 455 15.35 -44.51 3.68
N TYR A 456 14.47 -43.57 3.60
CA TYR A 456 14.44 -42.28 2.92
C TYR A 456 15.76 -41.80 2.33
N GLU A 457 15.68 -41.29 1.10
CA GLU A 457 16.78 -40.54 0.51
C GLU A 457 16.96 -39.22 1.22
N ILE A 458 18.15 -38.95 1.71
CA ILE A 458 18.47 -37.66 2.35
C ILE A 458 19.33 -36.85 1.40
N ILE A 459 18.87 -35.68 1.06
CA ILE A 459 19.64 -34.70 0.31
C ILE A 459 20.09 -33.61 1.27
N TYR A 460 21.42 -33.49 1.42
CA TYR A 460 22.01 -32.40 2.18
C TYR A 460 22.37 -31.25 1.24
N ASN A 461 21.89 -30.06 1.52
CA ASN A 461 22.24 -28.84 0.78
C ASN A 461 22.81 -27.81 1.74
N GLY A 462 24.12 -27.61 1.70
CA GLY A 462 24.78 -26.52 2.40
C GLY A 462 25.07 -25.37 1.43
N THR A 463 24.76 -24.15 1.81
CA THR A 463 25.04 -22.96 1.00
C THR A 463 25.64 -21.87 1.87
N ASP A 464 26.76 -21.31 1.43
CA ASP A 464 27.33 -20.07 1.95
C ASP A 464 27.38 -19.07 0.81
N ALA A 465 26.84 -17.91 0.99
CA ALA A 465 26.78 -16.90 -0.07
C ALA A 465 27.04 -15.51 0.50
N SER A 466 27.99 -14.81 -0.12
CA SER A 466 28.20 -13.38 0.09
C SER A 466 27.94 -12.65 -1.21
N SER A 467 27.28 -11.54 -1.14
CA SER A 467 27.12 -10.68 -2.32
C SER A 467 27.25 -9.21 -1.98
N TYR A 468 27.53 -8.41 -2.98
CA TYR A 468 27.34 -6.98 -2.85
C TYR A 468 26.75 -6.42 -4.14
N SER A 469 25.87 -5.45 -3.98
CA SER A 469 25.20 -4.80 -5.11
C SER A 469 25.15 -3.30 -4.91
N ARG A 470 25.44 -2.55 -5.96
CA ARG A 470 25.33 -1.09 -6.00
C ARG A 470 24.53 -0.71 -7.23
N GLY A 471 23.42 -0.01 -7.00
CA GLY A 471 22.51 0.36 -8.07
C GLY A 471 22.02 1.80 -7.94
N LEU A 472 21.75 2.41 -9.08
CA LEU A 472 21.07 3.70 -9.17
C LEU A 472 19.80 3.57 -10.00
N ARG A 473 18.83 4.39 -9.64
CA ARG A 473 17.62 4.60 -10.42
C ARG A 473 17.40 6.10 -10.59
N PHE A 474 17.17 6.50 -11.80
CA PHE A 474 16.77 7.85 -12.17
C PHE A 474 15.49 7.80 -12.97
N SER A 475 14.52 8.66 -12.66
CA SER A 475 13.30 8.79 -13.45
C SER A 475 12.91 10.26 -13.53
N GLU A 476 12.69 10.72 -14.74
CA GLU A 476 12.17 12.06 -15.03
C GLU A 476 10.86 11.94 -15.78
N PHE A 477 9.85 12.66 -15.33
CA PHE A 477 8.57 12.80 -16.00
C PHE A 477 8.29 14.27 -16.28
N LEU A 478 8.17 14.62 -17.56
CA LEU A 478 7.83 15.96 -18.01
C LEU A 478 6.45 15.97 -18.63
N GLN A 479 5.62 16.93 -18.26
CA GLN A 479 4.30 17.09 -18.86
C GLN A 479 4.05 18.55 -19.21
N TYR A 480 3.78 18.80 -20.49
CA TYR A 480 3.39 20.09 -21.02
C TYR A 480 1.91 20.10 -21.40
N ARG A 481 1.17 21.09 -20.95
CA ARG A 481 -0.28 21.14 -21.07
C ARG A 481 -0.72 22.50 -21.62
N VAL A 482 -1.62 22.50 -22.59
CA VAL A 482 -2.13 23.69 -23.27
C VAL A 482 -3.65 23.65 -23.38
N LYS A 483 -4.31 24.79 -23.03
CA LYS A 483 -5.74 25.04 -23.28
C LYS A 483 -5.88 25.84 -24.57
N LEU A 484 -6.69 25.35 -25.51
CA LEU A 484 -6.85 25.91 -26.84
C LEU A 484 -8.18 26.65 -26.99
N GLY A 485 -8.26 27.92 -26.59
CA GLY A 485 -9.39 28.82 -26.84
C GLY A 485 -10.74 28.37 -26.29
N LYS A 486 -11.30 27.27 -26.78
CA LYS A 486 -12.58 26.71 -26.34
C LYS A 486 -12.41 25.99 -25.00
N ALA A 487 -13.26 26.27 -24.01
CA ALA A 487 -13.22 25.60 -22.71
C ALA A 487 -13.35 24.07 -22.86
N GLY A 488 -12.39 23.33 -22.30
CA GLY A 488 -12.33 21.86 -22.43
C GLY A 488 -11.56 21.34 -23.65
N ARG A 489 -11.09 22.21 -24.54
CA ARG A 489 -10.17 21.82 -25.63
C ARG A 489 -8.74 21.91 -25.12
N THR A 490 -8.04 20.77 -25.05
CA THR A 490 -6.68 20.71 -24.52
C THR A 490 -5.77 19.84 -25.37
N ILE A 491 -4.49 20.17 -25.33
CA ILE A 491 -3.40 19.29 -25.74
C ILE A 491 -2.54 19.03 -24.52
N THR A 492 -2.23 17.76 -24.28
CA THR A 492 -1.25 17.33 -23.29
C THR A 492 -0.17 16.50 -24.00
N VAL A 493 1.07 16.82 -23.75
CA VAL A 493 2.21 16.05 -24.18
C VAL A 493 3.01 15.71 -22.93
N ASP A 494 3.22 14.45 -22.68
CA ASP A 494 4.06 14.00 -21.58
C ASP A 494 5.10 12.99 -22.05
N GLY A 495 6.22 13.00 -21.36
CA GLY A 495 7.34 12.09 -21.59
C GLY A 495 7.89 11.61 -20.27
N ARG A 496 8.28 10.36 -20.24
CA ARG A 496 9.01 9.76 -19.13
C ARG A 496 10.30 9.15 -19.64
N TYR A 497 11.36 9.39 -18.90
CA TYR A 497 12.62 8.69 -19.02
C TYR A 497 12.93 8.02 -17.69
N SER A 498 13.24 6.73 -17.69
CA SER A 498 13.66 5.98 -16.51
C SER A 498 14.92 5.20 -16.83
N LEU A 499 15.88 5.28 -15.95
CA LEU A 499 17.13 4.53 -16.00
C LEU A 499 17.29 3.79 -14.69
N ARG A 500 17.45 2.47 -14.77
CA ARG A 500 17.94 1.63 -13.68
C ARG A 500 19.27 1.05 -14.10
N ASN A 501 20.28 1.20 -13.27
CA ASN A 501 21.60 0.65 -13.56
C ASN A 501 22.20 0.08 -12.28
N THR A 502 22.57 -1.19 -12.32
CA THR A 502 23.26 -1.91 -11.26
C THR A 502 24.60 -2.39 -11.82
N PRO A 503 25.59 -1.49 -11.95
CA PRO A 503 26.87 -1.81 -12.58
C PRO A 503 27.74 -2.76 -11.76
N GLN A 504 27.44 -2.87 -10.45
CA GLN A 504 28.14 -3.73 -9.52
C GLN A 504 27.14 -4.67 -8.88
N SER A 505 27.19 -5.93 -9.27
CA SER A 505 26.47 -7.03 -8.65
C SER A 505 27.39 -8.24 -8.69
N VAL A 506 27.94 -8.58 -7.54
CA VAL A 506 28.86 -9.71 -7.37
C VAL A 506 28.26 -10.65 -6.36
N THR A 507 28.27 -11.94 -6.66
CA THR A 507 27.87 -12.99 -5.74
C THR A 507 28.92 -14.08 -5.73
N ASN A 508 29.44 -14.34 -4.57
CA ASN A 508 30.28 -15.48 -4.28
C ASN A 508 29.46 -16.49 -3.51
N SER A 509 29.34 -17.69 -4.02
CA SER A 509 28.56 -18.74 -3.37
C SER A 509 29.32 -20.05 -3.36
N TYR A 510 29.17 -20.75 -2.26
CA TYR A 510 29.60 -22.11 -2.08
C TYR A 510 28.35 -22.95 -1.85
N SER A 511 28.27 -24.07 -2.54
CA SER A 511 27.19 -25.02 -2.31
C SER A 511 27.73 -26.44 -2.22
N THR A 512 27.25 -27.19 -1.24
CA THR A 512 27.41 -28.63 -1.16
C THR A 512 26.08 -29.28 -1.47
N LEU A 513 26.08 -30.23 -2.33
CA LEU A 513 24.95 -31.12 -2.57
C LEU A 513 25.43 -32.55 -2.35
N ASN A 514 24.93 -33.15 -1.30
CA ASN A 514 25.19 -34.55 -0.99
C ASN A 514 23.88 -35.31 -1.12
N SER A 515 23.87 -36.34 -1.96
CA SER A 515 22.76 -37.28 -2.03
C SER A 515 23.26 -38.64 -1.50
N THR A 516 22.48 -39.27 -0.66
CA THR A 516 22.73 -40.61 -0.19
C THR A 516 22.50 -41.69 -1.25
N LEU A 517 21.99 -41.28 -2.42
CA LEU A 517 21.82 -42.17 -3.55
C LEU A 517 23.13 -42.57 -4.19
N ASN A 518 23.48 -43.80 -4.11
CA ASN A 518 24.28 -44.56 -5.06
C ASN A 518 25.77 -44.67 -4.86
N THR A 519 26.40 -44.28 -3.77
CA THR A 519 27.75 -44.74 -3.51
C THR A 519 27.85 -45.48 -2.18
N THR A 520 27.93 -46.78 -2.23
CA THR A 520 28.27 -47.61 -1.08
C THR A 520 29.74 -47.97 -1.14
N ASP A 521 30.45 -47.93 -0.02
CA ASP A 521 31.82 -48.47 0.12
C ASP A 521 31.82 -49.99 -0.04
N GLU A 522 33.01 -50.56 -0.07
CA GLU A 522 33.19 -52.04 -0.17
C GLU A 522 32.47 -52.79 0.98
N ASN A 523 32.03 -52.12 2.02
CA ASN A 523 31.33 -52.67 3.18
C ASN A 523 29.82 -52.43 3.12
N GLY A 524 29.30 -51.78 2.07
CA GLY A 524 27.88 -51.46 1.92
C GLY A 524 27.45 -50.25 2.72
N GLN A 525 28.39 -49.42 3.19
CA GLN A 525 28.14 -48.17 3.87
C GLN A 525 28.05 -47.02 2.87
N SER A 526 27.03 -46.22 2.93
CA SER A 526 26.84 -45.08 2.04
C SER A 526 28.02 -44.09 2.14
N ILE A 527 28.68 -43.81 1.04
CA ILE A 527 29.74 -42.79 0.94
C ILE A 527 29.08 -41.51 0.45
N LEU A 528 29.09 -40.53 1.32
CA LEU A 528 28.73 -39.14 0.95
C LEU A 528 29.94 -38.51 0.27
N GLU A 529 29.99 -38.49 -1.06
CA GLU A 529 30.94 -37.62 -1.77
C GLU A 529 30.33 -36.22 -1.93
N PRO A 530 30.87 -35.20 -1.25
CA PRO A 530 30.32 -33.86 -1.38
C PRO A 530 30.60 -33.33 -2.80
N ASN A 531 29.53 -32.99 -3.54
CA ASN A 531 29.71 -32.22 -4.76
C ASN A 531 29.87 -30.75 -4.37
N LEU A 532 31.10 -30.34 -4.16
CA LEU A 532 31.50 -29.02 -3.74
C LEU A 532 31.58 -28.08 -4.95
N ARG A 533 30.79 -27.02 -4.94
CA ARG A 533 30.78 -26.04 -6.00
C ARG A 533 31.00 -24.64 -5.46
N TYR A 534 32.10 -24.01 -5.83
CA TYR A 534 32.38 -22.62 -5.55
C TYR A 534 32.14 -21.81 -6.81
N VAL A 535 31.30 -20.78 -6.72
CA VAL A 535 30.94 -19.94 -7.87
C VAL A 535 31.13 -18.49 -7.51
N SER A 536 31.90 -17.76 -8.32
CA SER A 536 31.95 -16.31 -8.33
C SER A 536 31.22 -15.77 -9.56
N SER A 537 30.19 -14.97 -9.36
CA SER A 537 29.38 -14.42 -10.45
C SER A 537 29.29 -12.90 -10.40
N PHE A 538 29.33 -12.29 -11.59
CA PHE A 538 29.13 -10.86 -11.83
C PHE A 538 27.87 -10.71 -12.67
N ALA A 539 26.91 -9.93 -12.20
CA ALA A 539 25.64 -9.74 -12.90
C ALA A 539 25.27 -8.25 -13.01
N PRO A 540 26.07 -7.44 -13.72
CA PRO A 540 25.66 -6.07 -14.02
C PRO A 540 24.39 -6.06 -14.84
N GLN A 541 23.50 -5.11 -14.57
CA GLN A 541 22.25 -4.98 -15.30
C GLN A 541 21.89 -3.52 -15.52
N GLY A 542 21.36 -3.24 -16.71
CA GLY A 542 20.86 -1.94 -17.13
C GLY A 542 19.45 -2.05 -17.67
N GLU A 543 18.59 -1.11 -17.32
CA GLU A 543 17.22 -1.00 -17.84
C GLU A 543 16.95 0.48 -18.16
N THR A 544 16.45 0.74 -19.35
CA THR A 544 16.10 2.08 -19.79
C THR A 544 14.69 2.06 -20.36
N ASP A 545 13.81 2.87 -19.75
CA ASP A 545 12.43 3.03 -20.19
C ASP A 545 12.24 4.45 -20.75
N ILE A 546 11.64 4.55 -21.91
CA ILE A 546 11.23 5.79 -22.54
C ILE A 546 9.76 5.70 -22.87
N SER A 547 8.95 6.62 -22.38
CA SER A 547 7.56 6.74 -22.82
C SER A 547 7.22 8.16 -23.25
N ALA A 548 6.38 8.27 -24.26
CA ALA A 548 5.83 9.52 -24.74
C ALA A 548 4.34 9.36 -24.99
N ASN A 549 3.55 10.30 -24.51
CA ASN A 549 2.10 10.28 -24.66
C ASN A 549 1.63 11.63 -25.19
N PHE A 550 0.75 11.58 -26.19
CA PHE A 550 0.07 12.73 -26.76
C PHE A 550 -1.44 12.54 -26.61
N THR A 551 -2.10 13.51 -26.00
CA THR A 551 -3.56 13.50 -25.82
C THR A 551 -4.15 14.81 -26.31
N TYR A 552 -5.10 14.71 -27.25
CA TYR A 552 -5.96 15.81 -27.68
C TYR A 552 -7.37 15.60 -27.16
N THR A 553 -7.99 16.62 -26.55
CA THR A 553 -9.39 16.59 -26.12
C THR A 553 -10.20 17.69 -26.78
N GLU A 554 -11.41 17.35 -27.26
CA GLU A 554 -12.36 18.25 -27.90
C GLU A 554 -13.72 18.19 -27.20
N PRO A 555 -14.25 19.30 -26.67
CA PRO A 555 -15.61 19.36 -26.17
C PRO A 555 -16.63 19.37 -27.35
N VAL A 556 -17.38 18.30 -27.48
CA VAL A 556 -18.40 18.12 -28.54
C VAL A 556 -19.79 18.61 -28.12
N ALA A 557 -20.06 18.62 -26.81
CA ALA A 557 -21.29 19.16 -26.25
C ALA A 557 -21.02 19.74 -24.85
N LYS A 558 -22.01 20.43 -24.23
CA LYS A 558 -21.88 21.06 -22.90
C LYS A 558 -21.34 20.11 -21.83
N ASN A 559 -21.68 18.83 -21.90
CA ASN A 559 -21.33 17.81 -20.91
C ASN A 559 -20.54 16.64 -21.54
N ALA A 560 -20.10 16.75 -22.78
CA ALA A 560 -19.44 15.66 -23.49
C ALA A 560 -18.15 16.12 -24.15
N GLN A 561 -17.13 15.30 -24.02
CA GLN A 561 -15.80 15.46 -24.64
C GLN A 561 -15.41 14.18 -25.36
N VAL A 562 -14.66 14.33 -26.44
CA VAL A 562 -13.95 13.23 -27.09
C VAL A 562 -12.45 13.48 -26.99
N SER A 563 -11.68 12.41 -27.01
CA SER A 563 -10.22 12.49 -27.02
C SER A 563 -9.63 11.56 -28.06
N MET A 564 -8.42 11.86 -28.47
CA MET A 564 -7.55 10.96 -29.20
C MET A 564 -6.24 10.89 -28.46
N GLN A 565 -5.79 9.69 -28.18
CA GLN A 565 -4.56 9.43 -27.47
C GLN A 565 -3.64 8.56 -28.33
N TYR A 566 -2.36 8.91 -28.32
CA TYR A 566 -1.27 8.09 -28.84
C TYR A 566 -0.21 7.97 -27.76
N ARG A 567 0.20 6.75 -27.49
CA ARG A 567 1.28 6.44 -26.52
C ARG A 567 2.34 5.56 -27.20
N PHE A 568 3.55 5.91 -26.95
CA PHE A 568 4.75 5.16 -27.29
C PHE A 568 5.46 4.77 -26.00
N ASP A 569 5.79 3.50 -25.85
CA ASP A 569 6.62 2.99 -24.77
C ASP A 569 7.76 2.16 -25.36
N MET A 570 8.97 2.34 -24.85
CA MET A 570 10.15 1.57 -25.19
C MET A 570 10.88 1.20 -23.91
N GLU A 571 11.14 -0.06 -23.73
CA GLU A 571 11.92 -0.64 -22.64
C GLU A 571 13.13 -1.37 -23.24
N ASN A 572 14.32 -1.02 -22.80
CA ASN A 572 15.54 -1.76 -23.13
C ASN A 572 16.10 -2.32 -21.82
N GLN A 573 16.44 -3.59 -21.84
CA GLN A 573 17.04 -4.28 -20.71
C GLN A 573 18.30 -5.01 -21.19
N ASP A 574 19.40 -4.80 -20.47
CA ASP A 574 20.68 -5.46 -20.68
C ASP A 574 21.11 -6.12 -19.38
N ILE A 575 21.34 -7.42 -19.41
CA ILE A 575 21.76 -8.23 -18.27
C ILE A 575 22.93 -9.11 -18.70
N ASP A 576 24.08 -8.83 -18.13
CA ASP A 576 25.26 -9.70 -18.26
C ASP A 576 25.44 -10.50 -16.99
N LYS A 577 25.42 -11.83 -17.07
CA LYS A 577 25.82 -12.70 -15.99
C LYS A 577 27.07 -13.46 -16.45
N ILE A 578 28.19 -13.16 -15.82
CA ILE A 578 29.45 -13.86 -16.04
C ILE A 578 29.80 -14.62 -14.78
N ALA A 579 29.90 -15.94 -14.85
CA ALA A 579 30.16 -16.77 -13.71
C ALA A 579 31.40 -17.62 -13.91
N TYR A 580 32.11 -17.85 -12.83
CA TYR A 580 33.33 -18.65 -12.79
C TYR A 580 33.17 -19.74 -11.73
N ILE A 581 33.60 -20.96 -12.04
CA ILE A 581 33.79 -22.00 -11.04
C ILE A 581 35.17 -21.84 -10.49
N THR A 582 35.28 -21.63 -9.18
CA THR A 582 36.58 -21.49 -8.50
C THR A 582 36.93 -22.75 -7.73
N SER A 583 38.18 -22.95 -7.40
CA SER A 583 38.65 -24.06 -6.58
C SER A 583 39.02 -23.57 -5.17
N ASP A 584 38.94 -24.43 -4.20
CA ASP A 584 39.47 -24.26 -2.85
C ASP A 584 38.88 -23.09 -2.04
N GLY A 585 37.68 -22.63 -2.39
CA GLY A 585 36.98 -21.56 -1.66
C GLY A 585 37.67 -20.17 -1.73
N SER A 586 38.67 -20.04 -2.60
CA SER A 586 39.41 -18.77 -2.69
C SER A 586 38.64 -17.64 -3.39
N TYR A 587 37.65 -17.98 -4.22
CA TYR A 587 36.94 -17.07 -5.12
C TYR A 587 37.87 -16.19 -6.00
N ASP A 588 39.13 -16.61 -6.12
CA ASP A 588 40.09 -15.94 -7.05
C ASP A 588 39.82 -16.40 -8.46
N ILE A 589 39.39 -15.47 -9.30
CA ILE A 589 39.08 -15.70 -10.72
C ILE A 589 40.28 -15.45 -11.65
N THR A 590 41.45 -15.14 -11.11
CA THR A 590 42.61 -14.78 -11.89
C THR A 590 43.04 -15.93 -12.81
N GLY A 591 42.96 -15.71 -14.13
CA GLY A 591 43.33 -16.72 -15.12
C GLY A 591 42.28 -17.78 -15.41
N LEU A 592 41.11 -17.72 -14.81
CA LEU A 592 39.99 -18.61 -15.09
C LEU A 592 39.22 -18.14 -16.33
N MET A 593 38.65 -19.06 -17.07
CA MET A 593 37.68 -18.81 -18.13
C MET A 593 36.29 -18.80 -17.54
N PRO A 594 35.37 -17.91 -18.00
CA PRO A 594 33.99 -17.98 -17.62
C PRO A 594 33.36 -19.35 -17.92
N ASP A 595 32.56 -19.83 -17.00
CA ASP A 595 31.76 -21.05 -17.22
C ASP A 595 30.60 -20.71 -18.15
N ALA A 596 30.52 -21.35 -19.32
CA ALA A 596 29.52 -21.07 -20.34
C ALA A 596 28.10 -21.49 -19.93
N SER A 597 28.00 -22.53 -19.09
CA SER A 597 26.70 -23.03 -18.61
C SER A 597 26.06 -22.09 -17.59
N LEU A 598 26.86 -21.42 -16.77
CA LEU A 598 26.45 -20.49 -15.72
C LEU A 598 26.39 -19.04 -16.18
N SER A 599 27.01 -18.73 -17.31
CA SER A 599 27.10 -17.37 -17.87
C SER A 599 26.00 -17.14 -18.89
N SER A 600 25.45 -15.94 -18.91
CA SER A 600 24.43 -15.54 -19.88
C SER A 600 24.50 -14.05 -20.18
N HIS A 601 24.31 -13.70 -21.44
CA HIS A 601 24.09 -12.34 -21.88
C HIS A 601 22.67 -12.24 -22.42
N THR A 602 21.91 -11.26 -21.93
CA THR A 602 20.54 -10.99 -22.35
C THR A 602 20.40 -9.52 -22.69
N ASP A 603 20.12 -9.24 -23.94
CA ASP A 603 19.69 -7.91 -24.41
C ASP A 603 18.23 -8.04 -24.87
N SER A 604 17.35 -7.20 -24.36
CA SER A 604 15.97 -7.20 -24.78
C SER A 604 15.44 -5.78 -24.99
N ARG A 605 14.64 -5.64 -26.03
CA ARG A 605 13.99 -4.40 -26.40
C ARG A 605 12.51 -4.64 -26.63
N SER A 606 11.67 -4.01 -25.83
CA SER A 606 10.22 -3.98 -26.03
C SER A 606 9.78 -2.61 -26.51
N ILE A 607 9.01 -2.57 -27.60
CA ILE A 607 8.43 -1.34 -28.14
C ILE A 607 6.92 -1.53 -28.21
N GLU A 608 6.17 -0.58 -27.65
CA GLU A 608 4.72 -0.59 -27.67
C GLU A 608 4.17 0.72 -28.28
N HIS A 609 3.25 0.58 -29.19
CA HIS A 609 2.44 1.66 -29.77
C HIS A 609 0.98 1.45 -29.39
N ARG A 610 0.38 2.44 -28.75
CA ARG A 610 -1.03 2.39 -28.37
C ARG A 610 -1.75 3.64 -28.89
N VAL A 611 -2.81 3.46 -29.65
CA VAL A 611 -3.59 4.57 -30.22
C VAL A 611 -5.08 4.29 -30.07
N GLY A 612 -5.87 5.31 -29.75
CA GLY A 612 -7.31 5.12 -29.70
C GLY A 612 -8.11 6.33 -29.25
N PRO A 613 -9.42 6.31 -29.55
CA PRO A 613 -10.36 7.33 -29.13
C PRO A 613 -10.83 7.13 -27.68
N GLY A 614 -11.19 8.25 -27.07
CA GLY A 614 -11.87 8.31 -25.79
C GLY A 614 -13.13 9.16 -25.85
N PHE A 615 -14.08 8.85 -25.00
CA PHE A 615 -15.31 9.60 -24.82
C PHE A 615 -15.56 9.83 -23.33
N ARG A 616 -15.93 11.04 -22.94
CA ARG A 616 -16.35 11.41 -21.60
C ARG A 616 -17.69 12.13 -21.63
N TYR A 617 -18.59 11.70 -20.75
CA TYR A 617 -19.81 12.41 -20.44
C TYR A 617 -19.81 12.72 -18.93
N ALA A 618 -20.00 14.00 -18.57
CA ALA A 618 -20.07 14.41 -17.17
C ALA A 618 -21.19 15.42 -16.98
N LYS A 619 -22.14 15.07 -16.11
CA LYS A 619 -23.24 15.95 -15.75
C LYS A 619 -23.47 15.87 -14.25
N ASP A 620 -23.48 17.03 -13.59
CA ASP A 620 -23.61 17.16 -12.14
C ASP A 620 -22.51 16.38 -11.41
N ARG A 621 -22.85 15.30 -10.70
CA ARG A 621 -21.92 14.39 -9.99
C ARG A 621 -21.70 13.07 -10.74
N ASN A 622 -22.29 12.90 -11.89
CA ASN A 622 -22.21 11.67 -12.66
C ASN A 622 -21.18 11.82 -13.78
N THR A 623 -20.33 10.82 -13.91
CA THR A 623 -19.29 10.78 -14.95
C THR A 623 -19.30 9.40 -15.60
N PHE A 624 -19.24 9.38 -16.92
CA PHE A 624 -19.02 8.18 -17.72
C PHE A 624 -17.84 8.42 -18.64
N ILE A 625 -16.91 7.46 -18.71
CA ILE A 625 -15.72 7.50 -19.56
C ILE A 625 -15.60 6.16 -20.28
N ALA A 626 -15.25 6.20 -21.55
CA ALA A 626 -14.97 5.03 -22.37
C ALA A 626 -13.77 5.33 -23.26
N ASN A 627 -12.69 4.57 -23.09
CA ASN A 627 -11.52 4.62 -23.95
C ASN A 627 -11.31 3.25 -24.57
N VAL A 628 -10.97 3.19 -25.85
CA VAL A 628 -10.64 1.96 -26.57
C VAL A 628 -9.36 2.21 -27.36
N TYR A 629 -8.41 1.31 -27.24
CA TYR A 629 -7.09 1.45 -27.85
C TYR A 629 -6.72 0.22 -28.66
N TYR A 630 -6.13 0.44 -29.80
CA TYR A 630 -5.34 -0.56 -30.50
C TYR A 630 -3.91 -0.48 -29.98
N GLN A 631 -3.35 -1.61 -29.61
CA GLN A 631 -2.01 -1.77 -29.06
C GLN A 631 -1.24 -2.76 -29.92
N HIS A 632 -0.08 -2.33 -30.38
CA HIS A 632 0.91 -3.15 -31.08
C HIS A 632 2.19 -3.16 -30.27
N SER A 633 2.70 -4.34 -29.92
CA SER A 633 3.93 -4.50 -29.15
C SER A 633 4.88 -5.40 -29.90
N THR A 634 6.13 -4.96 -30.06
CA THR A 634 7.24 -5.76 -30.60
C THR A 634 8.23 -6.04 -29.48
N LEU A 635 8.57 -7.30 -29.28
CA LEU A 635 9.63 -7.76 -28.39
C LEU A 635 10.77 -8.31 -29.25
N ASP A 636 11.95 -7.73 -29.12
CA ASP A 636 13.19 -8.12 -29.78
C ASP A 636 14.23 -8.42 -28.70
N GLY A 637 14.92 -9.54 -28.77
CA GLY A 637 15.89 -9.92 -27.76
C GLY A 637 16.98 -10.84 -28.30
N LEU A 638 18.17 -10.65 -27.74
CA LEU A 638 19.32 -11.54 -27.93
C LEU A 638 19.59 -12.24 -26.61
N VAL A 639 19.64 -13.55 -26.63
CA VAL A 639 19.91 -14.34 -25.46
C VAL A 639 20.81 -15.52 -25.80
N LYS A 640 21.95 -15.62 -25.11
CA LYS A 640 23.00 -16.62 -25.38
C LYS A 640 23.29 -16.78 -26.90
N GLY A 641 23.22 -15.67 -27.64
CA GLY A 641 23.48 -15.65 -29.08
C GLY A 641 22.27 -15.94 -29.98
N GLU A 642 21.13 -16.29 -29.46
CA GLU A 642 19.89 -16.51 -30.22
C GLU A 642 19.02 -15.23 -30.26
N ASN A 643 18.53 -14.88 -31.44
CA ASN A 643 17.63 -13.74 -31.63
C ASN A 643 16.18 -14.22 -31.53
N ILE A 644 15.44 -13.59 -30.63
CA ILE A 644 14.01 -13.78 -30.45
C ILE A 644 13.26 -12.53 -30.88
N LYS A 645 12.34 -12.65 -31.84
CA LYS A 645 11.46 -11.54 -32.23
C LYS A 645 10.00 -11.97 -32.18
N ARG A 646 9.16 -11.18 -31.53
CA ARG A 646 7.72 -11.42 -31.37
C ARG A 646 6.94 -10.13 -31.52
N ASP A 647 5.83 -10.22 -32.20
CA ASP A 647 4.85 -9.15 -32.35
C ASP A 647 3.51 -9.57 -31.72
N TYR A 648 2.88 -8.65 -31.00
CA TYR A 648 1.60 -8.87 -30.33
C TYR A 648 0.64 -7.73 -30.63
N ASP A 649 -0.58 -8.09 -31.03
CA ASP A 649 -1.65 -7.15 -31.34
C ASP A 649 -2.85 -7.35 -30.43
N HIS A 650 -3.30 -6.28 -29.79
CA HIS A 650 -4.42 -6.32 -28.85
C HIS A 650 -5.30 -5.09 -28.97
N VAL A 651 -6.58 -5.26 -28.58
CA VAL A 651 -7.50 -4.15 -28.36
C VAL A 651 -7.73 -4.04 -26.87
N THR A 652 -7.22 -2.97 -26.27
CA THR A 652 -7.40 -2.70 -24.84
C THR A 652 -8.48 -1.65 -24.63
N TYR A 653 -9.16 -1.69 -23.48
CA TYR A 653 -10.24 -0.78 -23.17
C TYR A 653 -10.23 -0.36 -21.69
N PHE A 654 -10.78 0.83 -21.45
CA PHE A 654 -11.07 1.36 -20.13
C PHE A 654 -12.46 1.99 -20.12
N LEU A 655 -13.33 1.49 -19.25
CA LEU A 655 -14.68 1.99 -19.05
C LEU A 655 -14.84 2.37 -17.59
N MET A 656 -15.32 3.57 -17.31
CA MET A 656 -15.60 4.03 -15.96
C MET A 656 -16.98 4.69 -15.88
N GLY A 657 -17.74 4.36 -14.86
CA GLY A 657 -18.96 5.02 -14.46
C GLY A 657 -18.92 5.44 -13.00
N ASN A 658 -19.10 6.72 -12.72
CA ASN A 658 -19.32 7.24 -11.39
C ASN A 658 -20.74 7.82 -11.31
N ILE A 659 -21.60 7.21 -10.52
CA ILE A 659 -23.02 7.53 -10.40
C ILE A 659 -23.33 7.92 -8.96
N ALA A 660 -23.64 9.18 -8.72
CA ALA A 660 -24.07 9.69 -7.44
C ALA A 660 -25.61 9.83 -7.42
N PHE A 661 -26.29 8.92 -6.73
CA PHE A 661 -27.76 8.99 -6.57
C PHE A 661 -28.19 10.20 -5.73
N ASN A 662 -27.37 10.53 -4.75
CA ASN A 662 -27.50 11.70 -3.89
C ASN A 662 -26.13 11.96 -3.21
N PRO A 663 -25.98 13.05 -2.40
CA PRO A 663 -24.72 13.34 -1.72
C PRO A 663 -24.20 12.24 -0.79
N GLN A 664 -25.05 11.29 -0.41
CA GLN A 664 -24.75 10.25 0.58
C GLN A 664 -24.56 8.85 -0.06
N ASN A 665 -24.95 8.68 -1.33
CA ASN A 665 -24.89 7.37 -1.99
C ASN A 665 -24.26 7.51 -3.36
N SER A 666 -23.21 6.74 -3.62
CA SER A 666 -22.53 6.68 -4.92
C SER A 666 -22.13 5.26 -5.27
N ILE A 667 -22.11 5.00 -6.56
CA ILE A 667 -21.54 3.81 -7.18
C ILE A 667 -20.42 4.24 -8.11
N ARG A 668 -19.30 3.55 -8.05
CA ARG A 668 -18.21 3.63 -9.03
C ARG A 668 -17.96 2.25 -9.62
N ILE A 669 -17.94 2.18 -10.92
CA ILE A 669 -17.63 0.97 -11.67
C ILE A 669 -16.49 1.31 -12.62
N PHE A 670 -15.47 0.49 -12.70
CA PHE A 670 -14.55 0.55 -13.81
C PHE A 670 -14.21 -0.86 -14.31
N VAL A 671 -14.10 -0.96 -15.63
CA VAL A 671 -13.76 -2.18 -16.34
C VAL A 671 -12.60 -1.85 -17.26
N ASN A 672 -11.51 -2.56 -17.13
CA ASN A 672 -10.35 -2.33 -17.97
C ASN A 672 -9.70 -3.63 -18.42
N SER A 673 -8.97 -3.54 -19.51
CA SER A 673 -8.11 -4.61 -19.97
C SER A 673 -6.66 -4.11 -20.14
N TYR A 674 -5.73 -5.00 -19.95
CA TYR A 674 -4.30 -4.77 -20.18
C TYR A 674 -3.60 -6.07 -20.53
N THR A 675 -2.50 -5.97 -21.24
CA THR A 675 -1.67 -7.11 -21.64
C THR A 675 -0.38 -7.16 -20.86
N HIS A 676 0.21 -8.34 -20.81
CA HIS A 676 1.53 -8.55 -20.24
C HIS A 676 2.31 -9.48 -21.17
N ASN A 677 3.34 -8.95 -21.82
CA ASN A 677 4.21 -9.74 -22.69
C ASN A 677 5.10 -10.65 -21.86
N PRO A 678 5.45 -11.85 -22.36
CA PRO A 678 6.44 -12.70 -21.70
C PRO A 678 7.78 -11.99 -21.58
N ASP A 679 8.49 -12.23 -20.47
CA ASP A 679 9.89 -11.83 -20.33
C ASP A 679 10.75 -12.57 -21.38
N VAL A 680 11.74 -11.90 -21.94
CA VAL A 680 12.64 -12.51 -22.93
C VAL A 680 13.29 -13.78 -22.41
N ARG A 681 13.64 -13.81 -21.13
CA ARG A 681 14.20 -15.01 -20.48
C ARG A 681 13.25 -16.21 -20.50
N ASN A 682 11.94 -15.96 -20.37
CA ASN A 682 10.94 -17.02 -20.42
C ASN A 682 10.72 -17.56 -21.85
N LEU A 683 11.19 -16.82 -22.88
CA LEU A 683 11.13 -17.23 -24.28
C LEU A 683 12.37 -18.01 -24.73
N GLN A 684 13.41 -18.10 -23.89
CA GLN A 684 14.66 -18.77 -24.23
C GLN A 684 14.51 -20.27 -24.26
N ASP A 685 14.85 -20.90 -25.37
CA ASP A 685 14.94 -22.35 -25.49
C ASP A 685 16.28 -22.90 -25.01
N ILE A 686 16.73 -22.44 -23.84
CA ILE A 686 18.04 -22.76 -23.27
C ILE A 686 17.87 -23.18 -21.81
N TYR A 687 18.56 -24.24 -21.41
CA TYR A 687 18.54 -24.72 -20.04
C TYR A 687 19.33 -23.79 -19.12
N ASP A 688 18.76 -23.47 -17.98
CA ASP A 688 19.48 -22.92 -16.83
C ASP A 688 19.94 -24.10 -15.96
N VAL A 689 21.23 -24.36 -15.99
CA VAL A 689 21.89 -25.44 -15.23
C VAL A 689 22.64 -24.90 -14.01
N SER A 690 22.35 -23.65 -13.60
CA SER A 690 22.99 -23.06 -12.42
C SER A 690 22.72 -23.85 -11.13
N ASN A 691 21.63 -24.59 -11.11
CA ASN A 691 21.35 -25.60 -10.09
C ASN A 691 21.02 -26.93 -10.79
N ALA A 692 21.92 -27.91 -10.69
CA ALA A 692 21.78 -29.20 -11.36
C ALA A 692 20.54 -30.00 -10.89
N GLN A 693 20.02 -29.70 -9.72
CA GLN A 693 18.83 -30.36 -9.16
C GLN A 693 17.52 -29.72 -9.61
N TYR A 694 17.54 -28.44 -9.97
CA TYR A 694 16.36 -27.66 -10.34
C TYR A 694 16.61 -26.98 -11.69
N LEU A 695 16.50 -27.74 -12.75
CA LEU A 695 16.67 -27.21 -14.10
C LEU A 695 15.46 -26.39 -14.51
N SER A 696 15.73 -25.35 -15.28
CA SER A 696 14.65 -24.59 -15.92
C SER A 696 14.99 -24.27 -17.39
N LYS A 697 13.94 -24.08 -18.19
CA LYS A 697 14.06 -23.75 -19.61
C LYS A 697 12.88 -22.85 -20.01
N GLY A 698 13.13 -21.85 -20.84
CA GLY A 698 12.04 -21.02 -21.38
C GLY A 698 11.26 -21.75 -22.48
N ASN A 699 10.22 -21.10 -22.98
CA ASN A 699 9.40 -21.56 -24.08
C ASN A 699 9.23 -20.45 -25.13
N PRO A 700 9.82 -20.59 -26.31
CA PRO A 700 9.76 -19.57 -27.35
C PRO A 700 8.36 -19.36 -27.95
N ASN A 701 7.41 -20.22 -27.66
CA ASN A 701 6.05 -20.18 -28.19
C ASN A 701 5.06 -19.41 -27.30
N LEU A 702 5.52 -18.78 -26.24
CA LEU A 702 4.65 -18.05 -25.33
C LEU A 702 3.96 -16.86 -26.01
N LYS A 703 2.69 -16.72 -25.72
CA LYS A 703 1.84 -15.58 -26.10
C LYS A 703 1.76 -14.57 -24.97
N SER A 704 1.43 -13.35 -25.33
CA SER A 704 1.09 -12.29 -24.37
C SER A 704 -0.16 -12.67 -23.55
N SER A 705 -0.10 -12.51 -22.24
CA SER A 705 -1.27 -12.68 -21.36
C SER A 705 -2.20 -11.48 -21.49
N TYR A 706 -3.51 -11.73 -21.58
CA TYR A 706 -4.52 -10.67 -21.70
C TYR A 706 -5.46 -10.69 -20.51
N ASN A 707 -5.43 -9.61 -19.72
CA ASN A 707 -6.15 -9.46 -18.46
C ASN A 707 -7.40 -8.60 -18.64
N HIS A 708 -8.52 -9.04 -18.07
CA HIS A 708 -9.79 -8.34 -18.00
C HIS A 708 -10.16 -8.14 -16.54
N ARG A 709 -10.30 -6.89 -16.11
CA ARG A 709 -10.57 -6.54 -14.73
C ARG A 709 -11.86 -5.73 -14.62
N VAL A 710 -12.67 -6.07 -13.63
CA VAL A 710 -13.84 -5.32 -13.22
C VAL A 710 -13.75 -4.95 -11.75
N ASN A 711 -14.04 -3.69 -11.42
CA ASN A 711 -14.13 -3.22 -10.05
C ASN A 711 -15.43 -2.45 -9.86
N PHE A 712 -16.09 -2.70 -8.73
CA PHE A 712 -17.34 -2.08 -8.35
C PHE A 712 -17.23 -1.61 -6.91
N HIS A 713 -17.56 -0.34 -6.65
CA HIS A 713 -17.56 0.26 -5.33
C HIS A 713 -18.91 0.92 -5.09
N TYR A 714 -19.55 0.60 -3.98
CA TYR A 714 -20.73 1.27 -3.48
C TYR A 714 -20.44 1.85 -2.11
N VAL A 715 -20.69 3.14 -1.93
CA VAL A 715 -20.53 3.84 -0.66
C VAL A 715 -21.84 4.51 -0.28
N ARG A 716 -22.25 4.30 0.96
CA ARG A 716 -23.38 4.99 1.59
C ARG A 716 -22.97 5.56 2.93
N SER A 717 -23.01 6.89 3.06
CA SER A 717 -22.72 7.60 4.32
C SER A 717 -23.96 8.30 4.83
N ASN A 718 -24.42 7.95 6.03
CA ASN A 718 -25.46 8.69 6.74
C ASN A 718 -24.78 9.67 7.70
N ILE A 719 -24.70 10.94 7.28
CA ILE A 719 -23.99 12.01 7.98
C ILE A 719 -24.59 12.25 9.37
N GLU A 720 -25.91 12.28 9.48
CA GLU A 720 -26.62 12.57 10.74
C GLU A 720 -26.38 11.51 11.82
N LYS A 721 -26.31 10.24 11.40
CA LYS A 721 -26.13 9.09 12.31
C LYS A 721 -24.66 8.64 12.42
N GLY A 722 -23.73 9.28 11.68
CA GLY A 722 -22.32 8.91 11.65
C GLY A 722 -22.08 7.47 11.20
N ARG A 723 -22.92 6.95 10.27
CA ARG A 723 -22.84 5.57 9.77
C ARG A 723 -22.32 5.53 8.37
N THR A 724 -21.38 4.63 8.10
CA THR A 724 -20.83 4.42 6.76
C THR A 724 -20.93 2.95 6.39
N PHE A 725 -21.52 2.67 5.25
CA PHE A 725 -21.57 1.35 4.64
C PHE A 725 -20.80 1.39 3.32
N MET A 726 -19.95 0.40 3.10
CA MET A 726 -19.22 0.23 1.84
C MET A 726 -19.29 -1.21 1.39
N PHE A 727 -19.43 -1.39 0.07
CA PHE A 727 -19.33 -2.68 -0.58
C PHE A 727 -18.39 -2.56 -1.76
N MET A 728 -17.46 -3.48 -1.86
CA MET A 728 -16.51 -3.59 -2.97
C MET A 728 -16.57 -4.97 -3.59
N PHE A 729 -16.34 -4.99 -4.88
CA PHE A 729 -16.18 -6.19 -5.67
C PHE A 729 -15.07 -5.96 -6.68
N SER A 730 -14.12 -6.89 -6.80
CA SER A 730 -13.07 -6.89 -7.81
C SER A 730 -12.98 -8.27 -8.42
N GLY A 731 -13.01 -8.35 -9.75
CA GLY A 731 -12.83 -9.60 -10.50
C GLY A 731 -11.76 -9.42 -11.56
N ASN A 732 -10.93 -10.44 -11.78
CA ASN A 732 -9.94 -10.50 -12.84
C ASN A 732 -10.01 -11.86 -13.53
N ILE A 733 -9.91 -11.85 -14.86
CA ILE A 733 -9.78 -13.05 -15.70
C ILE A 733 -8.59 -12.83 -16.62
N THR A 734 -7.71 -13.81 -16.71
CA THR A 734 -6.54 -13.78 -17.59
C THR A 734 -6.68 -14.84 -18.67
N GLN A 735 -6.65 -14.40 -19.91
CA GLN A 735 -6.54 -15.25 -21.10
C GLN A 735 -5.05 -15.43 -21.41
N ASP A 736 -4.69 -16.61 -21.95
CA ASP A 736 -3.31 -16.98 -22.27
C ASP A 736 -2.34 -16.69 -21.10
N TYR A 737 -2.77 -17.04 -19.88
CA TYR A 737 -1.96 -16.92 -18.67
C TYR A 737 -0.67 -17.72 -18.82
N VAL A 738 0.48 -17.09 -18.62
CA VAL A 738 1.78 -17.77 -18.63
C VAL A 738 1.96 -18.47 -17.28
N GLY A 739 1.73 -19.78 -17.25
CA GLY A 739 1.84 -20.62 -16.07
C GLY A 739 3.07 -21.51 -16.13
N GLN A 740 3.50 -22.00 -14.96
CA GLN A 740 4.61 -22.97 -14.88
C GLN A 740 4.16 -24.35 -15.28
N LYS A 741 5.05 -25.04 -15.98
CA LYS A 741 4.98 -26.47 -16.27
C LYS A 741 6.17 -27.13 -15.58
N ILE A 742 5.88 -27.99 -14.62
CA ILE A 742 6.85 -28.61 -13.72
C ILE A 742 6.85 -30.11 -13.95
N TYR A 743 8.04 -30.68 -14.06
CA TYR A 743 8.27 -32.10 -14.04
C TYR A 743 9.08 -32.45 -12.79
N TYR A 744 8.55 -33.30 -11.95
CA TYR A 744 9.24 -33.84 -10.78
C TYR A 744 9.85 -35.18 -11.13
N ASN A 745 11.08 -35.40 -10.70
CA ASN A 745 11.89 -36.60 -10.99
C ASN A 745 11.83 -36.94 -12.47
N PRO A 746 12.18 -36.01 -13.39
CA PRO A 746 12.17 -36.30 -14.81
C PRO A 746 13.23 -37.35 -15.15
N GLU A 747 13.11 -37.98 -16.32
CA GLU A 747 14.17 -38.82 -16.85
C GLU A 747 15.48 -37.99 -17.00
N THR A 748 16.62 -38.70 -17.08
CA THR A 748 17.94 -38.08 -17.32
C THR A 748 17.86 -37.10 -18.50
N ILE A 749 18.30 -35.86 -18.28
CA ILE A 749 18.33 -34.81 -19.28
C ILE A 749 19.79 -34.61 -19.71
N THR A 750 20.08 -34.83 -21.00
CA THR A 750 21.40 -34.61 -21.57
C THR A 750 21.48 -33.18 -22.14
N ILE A 751 22.43 -32.38 -21.66
CA ILE A 751 22.66 -30.99 -22.10
C ILE A 751 24.13 -30.87 -22.46
N ASP A 752 24.41 -30.53 -23.71
CA ASP A 752 25.79 -30.37 -24.23
C ASP A 752 26.69 -31.60 -24.01
N GLY A 753 26.10 -32.78 -23.92
CA GLY A 753 26.80 -34.05 -23.70
C GLY A 753 27.00 -34.45 -22.23
N GLU A 754 26.62 -33.60 -21.31
CA GLU A 754 26.56 -33.89 -19.85
C GLU A 754 25.20 -34.40 -19.46
N GLU A 755 25.14 -35.40 -18.58
CA GLU A 755 23.92 -36.03 -18.09
C GLU A 755 23.52 -35.40 -16.74
N TYR A 756 22.28 -34.90 -16.66
CA TYR A 756 21.67 -34.34 -15.45
C TYR A 756 20.50 -35.21 -15.00
N ASN A 757 20.47 -35.47 -13.70
CA ASN A 757 19.35 -36.17 -13.02
C ASN A 757 18.68 -35.19 -12.03
N PRO A 758 17.92 -34.23 -12.54
CA PRO A 758 17.34 -33.21 -11.67
C PRO A 758 16.16 -33.75 -10.87
N LEU A 759 15.96 -33.21 -9.67
CA LEU A 759 14.74 -33.44 -8.88
C LEU A 759 13.54 -32.77 -9.53
N GLN A 760 13.78 -31.63 -10.19
CA GLN A 760 12.74 -30.86 -10.84
C GLN A 760 13.26 -30.24 -12.14
N TYR A 761 12.43 -30.33 -13.16
CA TYR A 761 12.59 -29.55 -14.39
C TYR A 761 11.36 -28.66 -14.58
N SER A 762 11.54 -27.38 -14.89
CA SER A 762 10.44 -26.43 -15.07
C SER A 762 10.53 -25.67 -16.37
N THR A 763 9.39 -25.37 -16.97
CA THR A 763 9.23 -24.51 -18.12
C THR A 763 7.93 -23.69 -18.01
N TYR A 764 7.58 -22.95 -19.04
CA TYR A 764 6.37 -22.13 -19.08
C TYR A 764 5.43 -22.54 -20.20
N GLU A 765 4.14 -22.40 -19.98
CA GLU A 765 3.11 -22.64 -20.99
C GLU A 765 1.94 -21.67 -20.84
N ASN A 766 1.30 -21.29 -21.98
CA ASN A 766 0.08 -20.50 -21.92
C ASN A 766 -1.11 -21.36 -21.54
N MET A 767 -1.81 -20.99 -20.50
CA MET A 767 -2.97 -21.71 -19.95
C MET A 767 -4.16 -20.80 -19.82
N ASN A 768 -5.37 -21.34 -19.96
CA ASN A 768 -6.60 -20.61 -19.73
C ASN A 768 -7.23 -20.98 -18.38
N GLY A 769 -8.02 -20.07 -17.85
CA GLY A 769 -8.78 -20.29 -16.63
C GLY A 769 -8.15 -19.71 -15.37
N SER A 770 -7.08 -18.91 -15.50
CA SER A 770 -6.63 -18.07 -14.40
C SER A 770 -7.66 -16.98 -14.12
N SER A 771 -8.15 -16.90 -12.88
CA SER A 771 -9.17 -15.95 -12.46
C SER A 771 -9.10 -15.67 -10.98
N SER A 772 -9.55 -14.47 -10.61
CA SER A 772 -9.64 -14.09 -9.20
C SER A 772 -10.88 -13.23 -8.94
N LEU A 773 -11.43 -13.38 -7.76
CA LEU A 773 -12.56 -12.64 -7.26
C LEU A 773 -12.27 -12.17 -5.85
N ARG A 774 -12.58 -10.92 -5.52
CA ARG A 774 -12.52 -10.38 -4.16
C ARG A 774 -13.76 -9.53 -3.90
N THR A 775 -14.38 -9.75 -2.77
CA THR A 775 -15.49 -8.92 -2.28
C THR A 775 -15.18 -8.44 -0.88
N HIS A 776 -15.67 -7.26 -0.56
CA HIS A 776 -15.46 -6.65 0.75
C HIS A 776 -16.71 -5.86 1.16
N VAL A 777 -17.17 -6.06 2.37
CA VAL A 777 -18.25 -5.30 2.99
C VAL A 777 -17.73 -4.67 4.25
N SER A 778 -17.95 -3.38 4.46
CA SER A 778 -17.64 -2.74 5.73
C SER A 778 -18.81 -1.87 6.22
N TYR A 779 -18.99 -1.86 7.54
CA TYR A 779 -19.99 -1.05 8.20
C TYR A 779 -19.44 -0.45 9.48
N GLY A 780 -19.37 0.88 9.51
CA GLY A 780 -18.90 1.65 10.67
C GLY A 780 -20.03 2.48 11.28
N PHE A 781 -20.15 2.45 12.61
CA PHE A 781 -21.16 3.24 13.32
C PHE A 781 -20.78 3.53 14.78
N PRO A 782 -21.26 4.66 15.36
CA PRO A 782 -21.06 4.96 16.77
C PRO A 782 -22.01 4.17 17.65
N ILE A 783 -21.52 3.69 18.78
CA ILE A 783 -22.30 3.14 19.88
C ILE A 783 -22.36 4.23 20.97
N SER A 784 -23.37 5.10 20.88
CA SER A 784 -23.48 6.30 21.73
C SER A 784 -23.50 6.02 23.24
N PRO A 785 -24.16 4.96 23.76
CA PRO A 785 -24.21 4.69 25.20
C PRO A 785 -22.84 4.46 25.84
N ILE A 786 -21.94 3.79 25.13
CA ILE A 786 -20.57 3.49 25.59
C ILE A 786 -19.53 4.45 25.02
N LYS A 787 -19.96 5.44 24.24
CA LYS A 787 -19.09 6.42 23.56
C LYS A 787 -17.93 5.75 22.81
N CYS A 788 -18.24 4.74 22.00
CA CYS A 788 -17.26 4.03 21.17
C CYS A 788 -17.69 4.04 19.71
N ASN A 789 -16.74 3.80 18.82
CA ASN A 789 -16.98 3.58 17.39
C ASN A 789 -16.74 2.10 17.10
N LEU A 790 -17.70 1.45 16.44
CA LEU A 790 -17.57 0.07 15.98
C LEU A 790 -17.43 0.05 14.48
N ASN A 791 -16.41 -0.66 13.99
CA ASN A 791 -16.21 -0.97 12.59
C ASN A 791 -16.22 -2.49 12.42
N ILE A 792 -17.01 -2.97 11.47
CA ILE A 792 -17.12 -4.39 11.12
C ILE A 792 -16.78 -4.50 9.64
N MET A 793 -15.91 -5.44 9.31
CA MET A 793 -15.59 -5.80 7.93
C MET A 793 -15.75 -7.30 7.74
N ALA A 794 -16.16 -7.69 6.54
CA ALA A 794 -16.14 -9.07 6.09
C ALA A 794 -15.71 -9.12 4.63
N GLY A 795 -14.87 -10.07 4.29
CA GLY A 795 -14.34 -10.26 2.96
C GLY A 795 -14.44 -11.72 2.51
N TYR A 796 -14.45 -11.87 1.19
CA TYR A 796 -14.29 -13.15 0.52
C TYR A 796 -13.34 -12.97 -0.64
N SER A 797 -12.37 -13.84 -0.75
CA SER A 797 -11.45 -13.93 -1.86
C SER A 797 -11.46 -15.33 -2.45
N TRP A 798 -11.34 -15.40 -3.77
CA TRP A 798 -11.18 -16.64 -4.50
C TRP A 798 -10.18 -16.43 -5.62
N THR A 799 -9.22 -17.34 -5.72
CA THR A 799 -8.26 -17.37 -6.82
C THR A 799 -8.23 -18.76 -7.43
N ARG A 800 -8.06 -18.80 -8.73
CA ARG A 800 -7.90 -20.02 -9.50
C ARG A 800 -6.69 -19.86 -10.42
N THR A 801 -5.66 -20.67 -10.21
CA THR A 801 -4.39 -20.59 -10.94
C THR A 801 -4.10 -21.95 -11.57
N PRO A 802 -4.05 -22.03 -12.91
CA PRO A 802 -3.65 -23.24 -13.61
C PRO A 802 -2.12 -23.39 -13.63
N SER A 803 -1.63 -24.60 -13.51
CA SER A 803 -0.25 -25.04 -13.72
C SER A 803 -0.25 -26.42 -14.39
N MET A 804 0.88 -26.87 -14.88
CA MET A 804 1.05 -28.24 -15.38
C MET A 804 2.05 -28.97 -14.49
N ILE A 805 1.72 -30.18 -14.06
CA ILE A 805 2.62 -31.04 -13.29
C ILE A 805 2.69 -32.39 -14.00
N ASN A 806 3.89 -32.81 -14.43
CA ASN A 806 4.10 -34.05 -15.17
C ASN A 806 3.08 -34.22 -16.32
N ASP A 807 2.93 -33.15 -17.15
CA ASP A 807 1.97 -33.07 -18.27
C ASP A 807 0.49 -33.14 -17.90
N GLN A 808 0.14 -33.10 -16.63
CA GLN A 808 -1.24 -33.06 -16.17
C GLN A 808 -1.61 -31.64 -15.71
N LEU A 809 -2.80 -31.18 -16.10
CA LEU A 809 -3.29 -29.87 -15.66
C LEU A 809 -3.60 -29.89 -14.18
N ASN A 810 -2.87 -29.09 -13.42
CA ASN A 810 -3.15 -28.82 -12.03
C ASN A 810 -3.84 -27.45 -11.88
N ILE A 811 -4.88 -27.42 -11.09
CA ILE A 811 -5.62 -26.19 -10.77
C ILE A 811 -5.53 -25.99 -9.26
N THR A 812 -4.83 -24.96 -8.88
CA THR A 812 -4.82 -24.48 -7.49
C THR A 812 -5.96 -23.49 -7.31
N SER A 813 -6.87 -23.81 -6.39
CA SER A 813 -8.02 -22.97 -6.03
C SER A 813 -7.91 -22.59 -4.56
N ASN A 814 -7.77 -21.29 -4.28
CA ASN A 814 -7.72 -20.77 -2.92
C ASN A 814 -8.96 -19.95 -2.62
N MET A 815 -9.67 -20.29 -1.53
CA MET A 815 -10.79 -19.54 -0.99
C MET A 815 -10.41 -18.96 0.36
N GLY A 816 -10.57 -17.65 0.52
CA GLY A 816 -10.32 -16.95 1.77
C GLY A 816 -11.58 -16.26 2.26
N TYR A 817 -11.85 -16.39 3.53
CA TYR A 817 -12.91 -15.66 4.24
C TYR A 817 -12.25 -14.85 5.35
N ASP A 818 -12.40 -13.54 5.32
CA ASP A 818 -11.83 -12.66 6.33
C ASP A 818 -12.92 -11.84 7.04
N ALA A 819 -12.69 -11.60 8.32
CA ALA A 819 -13.55 -10.75 9.11
C ALA A 819 -12.72 -9.91 10.08
N MET A 820 -13.13 -8.66 10.27
CA MET A 820 -12.53 -7.75 11.23
C MET A 820 -13.63 -7.07 12.06
N VAL A 821 -13.39 -6.96 13.35
CA VAL A 821 -14.18 -6.16 14.26
C VAL A 821 -13.24 -5.24 15.03
N SER A 822 -13.48 -3.93 14.96
CA SER A 822 -12.67 -2.93 15.66
C SER A 822 -13.55 -2.00 16.47
N LEU A 823 -13.27 -1.88 17.77
CA LEU A 823 -13.93 -1.01 18.71
C LEU A 823 -12.95 0.05 19.21
N GLY A 824 -13.13 1.28 18.76
CA GLY A 824 -12.31 2.42 19.19
C GLY A 824 -13.04 3.31 20.20
N SER A 825 -12.35 3.70 21.26
CA SER A 825 -12.91 4.64 22.26
C SER A 825 -13.13 6.03 21.65
N ASN A 826 -14.19 6.69 22.08
CA ASN A 826 -14.45 8.11 21.83
C ASN A 826 -14.94 8.80 23.13
N ILE A 827 -14.39 8.34 24.26
CA ILE A 827 -14.84 8.73 25.61
C ILE A 827 -14.24 10.09 25.98
N SER A 828 -12.92 10.18 25.99
CA SER A 828 -12.15 11.39 26.32
C SER A 828 -10.73 11.30 25.79
N GLU A 829 -9.99 12.40 25.84
CA GLU A 829 -8.56 12.45 25.51
C GLU A 829 -7.69 11.74 26.57
N ASN A 830 -8.24 11.50 27.76
CA ASN A 830 -7.54 10.83 28.85
C ASN A 830 -7.68 9.31 28.82
N VAL A 831 -8.67 8.79 28.10
CA VAL A 831 -8.91 7.35 27.94
C VAL A 831 -9.02 7.04 26.47
N ASP A 832 -7.96 6.48 25.94
CA ASP A 832 -7.86 6.09 24.54
C ASP A 832 -7.57 4.60 24.45
N PHE A 833 -8.50 3.83 23.89
CA PHE A 833 -8.30 2.42 23.63
C PHE A 833 -8.85 2.04 22.26
N THR A 834 -8.24 1.02 21.70
CA THR A 834 -8.74 0.31 20.51
C THR A 834 -8.63 -1.17 20.78
N LEU A 835 -9.73 -1.89 20.56
CA LEU A 835 -9.80 -3.34 20.56
C LEU A 835 -10.08 -3.77 19.14
N GLN A 836 -9.32 -4.72 18.63
CA GLN A 836 -9.48 -5.22 17.27
C GLN A 836 -9.34 -6.73 17.25
N TRP A 837 -10.19 -7.37 16.51
CA TRP A 837 -10.09 -8.77 16.17
C TRP A 837 -10.11 -8.93 14.66
N ASN A 838 -9.15 -9.67 14.12
CA ASN A 838 -9.08 -10.06 12.71
C ASN A 838 -9.05 -11.58 12.66
N GLY A 839 -9.87 -12.18 11.83
CA GLY A 839 -9.86 -13.61 11.58
C GLY A 839 -9.87 -13.89 10.08
N ALA A 840 -9.11 -14.88 9.65
CA ALA A 840 -9.06 -15.34 8.27
C ALA A 840 -9.12 -16.88 8.23
N TYR A 841 -10.08 -17.40 7.50
CA TYR A 841 -10.15 -18.83 7.16
C TYR A 841 -9.76 -19.00 5.71
N ASN A 842 -8.85 -19.94 5.45
CA ASN A 842 -8.35 -20.24 4.13
C ASN A 842 -8.57 -21.72 3.80
N ASP A 843 -8.99 -21.97 2.56
CA ASP A 843 -9.20 -23.31 2.00
C ASP A 843 -8.50 -23.37 0.63
N ALA A 844 -7.34 -24.03 0.59
CA ALA A 844 -6.55 -24.23 -0.60
C ALA A 844 -6.72 -25.67 -1.11
N LYS A 845 -7.04 -25.81 -2.40
CA LYS A 845 -7.26 -27.09 -3.06
C LYS A 845 -6.44 -27.17 -4.33
N GLN A 846 -5.86 -28.32 -4.56
CA GLN A 846 -5.17 -28.66 -5.79
C GLN A 846 -5.89 -29.81 -6.50
N SER A 847 -6.03 -29.72 -7.83
CA SER A 847 -6.82 -30.71 -8.57
C SER A 847 -6.12 -32.07 -8.72
N LEU A 848 -4.78 -32.10 -8.62
CA LEU A 848 -3.98 -33.34 -8.69
C LEU A 848 -3.65 -33.91 -7.31
N ALA A 849 -3.87 -33.19 -6.24
CA ALA A 849 -3.75 -33.69 -4.89
C ALA A 849 -4.84 -34.71 -4.59
N GLY A 850 -4.59 -35.66 -3.69
CA GLY A 850 -5.57 -36.65 -3.26
C GLY A 850 -6.85 -36.02 -2.73
N LYS A 851 -7.95 -36.79 -2.67
CA LYS A 851 -9.25 -36.24 -2.21
C LYS A 851 -9.23 -35.68 -0.77
N ASN A 852 -8.23 -36.03 0.02
CA ASN A 852 -8.07 -35.58 1.41
C ASN A 852 -7.09 -34.40 1.60
N ASP A 853 -6.42 -33.98 0.52
CA ASP A 853 -5.36 -32.96 0.60
C ASP A 853 -5.93 -31.55 0.41
N THR A 854 -6.84 -31.19 1.29
CA THR A 854 -7.28 -29.79 1.42
C THR A 854 -6.45 -29.13 2.51
N ASN A 855 -5.73 -28.06 2.15
CA ASN A 855 -5.01 -27.27 3.11
C ASN A 855 -5.93 -26.21 3.70
N GLN A 856 -6.52 -26.52 4.83
CA GLN A 856 -7.46 -25.66 5.53
C GLN A 856 -6.83 -25.13 6.81
N TYR A 857 -6.88 -23.82 6.99
CA TYR A 857 -6.40 -23.21 8.21
C TYR A 857 -7.19 -21.96 8.58
N PHE A 858 -7.21 -21.70 9.87
CA PHE A 858 -7.77 -20.47 10.44
C PHE A 858 -6.66 -19.72 11.16
N SER A 859 -6.51 -18.45 10.86
CA SER A 859 -5.62 -17.56 11.60
C SER A 859 -6.42 -16.39 12.16
N HIS A 860 -6.12 -16.01 13.39
CA HIS A 860 -6.70 -14.80 13.94
C HIS A 860 -5.73 -14.04 14.83
N THR A 861 -5.98 -12.74 14.89
CA THR A 861 -5.26 -11.81 15.76
C THR A 861 -6.27 -11.04 16.58
N ALA A 862 -6.14 -11.09 17.90
CA ALA A 862 -6.87 -10.23 18.81
C ALA A 862 -5.91 -9.22 19.42
N SER A 863 -6.14 -7.93 19.16
CA SER A 863 -5.26 -6.87 19.63
C SER A 863 -6.02 -5.84 20.48
N GLY A 864 -5.33 -5.32 21.48
CA GLY A 864 -5.83 -4.26 22.34
C GLY A 864 -4.75 -3.23 22.60
N THR A 865 -5.08 -1.96 22.43
CA THR A 865 -4.22 -0.84 22.86
C THR A 865 -4.99 0.01 23.85
N LEU A 866 -4.31 0.43 24.91
CA LEU A 866 -4.84 1.31 25.94
C LEU A 866 -3.84 2.40 26.25
N LYS A 867 -4.28 3.65 26.24
CA LYS A 867 -3.58 4.78 26.82
C LYS A 867 -4.52 5.47 27.81
N TRP A 868 -4.16 5.42 29.08
CA TRP A 868 -4.96 5.99 30.18
C TRP A 868 -4.13 7.03 30.92
N VAL A 869 -4.60 8.26 30.93
CA VAL A 869 -4.03 9.36 31.71
C VAL A 869 -4.86 9.51 32.99
N PHE A 870 -4.25 9.31 34.13
CA PHE A 870 -4.93 9.34 35.42
C PHE A 870 -4.13 10.19 36.43
N TRP A 871 -4.65 10.31 37.58
CA TRP A 871 -4.08 11.02 38.74
C TRP A 871 -2.86 11.91 38.49
N LYS A 872 -3.10 13.26 38.37
CA LYS A 872 -2.04 14.25 38.15
C LYS A 872 -1.11 13.98 36.95
N GLY A 873 -1.60 13.33 35.89
CA GLY A 873 -0.85 13.09 34.65
C GLY A 873 0.08 11.87 34.68
N PHE A 874 -0.18 10.88 35.52
CA PHE A 874 0.36 9.55 35.33
C PHE A 874 -0.29 8.90 34.13
N THR A 875 0.45 8.10 33.40
CA THR A 875 -0.03 7.38 32.21
C THR A 875 0.21 5.90 32.34
N LEU A 876 -0.75 5.11 31.93
CA LEU A 876 -0.61 3.70 31.64
C LEU A 876 -0.79 3.51 30.15
N THR A 877 0.22 2.97 29.48
CA THR A 877 0.14 2.55 28.08
C THR A 877 0.33 1.05 28.03
N ALA A 878 -0.62 0.35 27.43
CA ALA A 878 -0.54 -1.10 27.25
C ALA A 878 -0.92 -1.45 25.81
N ALA A 879 -0.22 -2.41 25.24
CA ALA A 879 -0.55 -3.02 23.97
C ALA A 879 -0.45 -4.53 24.12
N VAL A 880 -1.50 -5.22 23.72
CA VAL A 880 -1.60 -6.68 23.77
C VAL A 880 -1.94 -7.18 22.38
N ASN A 881 -1.24 -8.20 21.91
CA ASN A 881 -1.43 -8.84 20.62
C ASN A 881 -1.41 -10.35 20.82
N TYR A 882 -2.54 -11.00 20.69
CA TYR A 882 -2.66 -12.44 20.66
C TYR A 882 -2.81 -12.90 19.23
N ASN A 883 -1.92 -13.76 18.77
CA ASN A 883 -1.95 -14.36 17.45
C ASN A 883 -2.14 -15.85 17.62
N GLN A 884 -3.05 -16.43 16.84
CA GLN A 884 -3.26 -17.87 16.80
C GLN A 884 -3.40 -18.33 15.36
N TYR A 885 -2.73 -19.41 15.08
CA TYR A 885 -2.83 -20.18 13.85
C TYR A 885 -3.32 -21.59 14.16
N ILE A 886 -4.36 -22.03 13.49
CA ILE A 886 -4.97 -23.37 13.65
C ILE A 886 -4.96 -24.03 12.28
N GLY A 887 -4.19 -25.12 12.13
CA GLY A 887 -4.16 -25.95 10.94
C GLY A 887 -5.15 -27.10 11.08
N PHE A 888 -6.13 -27.21 10.18
CA PHE A 888 -7.14 -28.27 10.24
C PHE A 888 -6.69 -29.58 9.57
N THR A 889 -5.64 -29.51 8.75
CA THR A 889 -5.22 -30.66 7.94
C THR A 889 -3.99 -31.36 8.49
N ASN A 890 -3.08 -30.65 9.15
CA ASN A 890 -1.79 -31.21 9.61
C ASN A 890 -1.59 -31.07 11.12
N ASP A 891 -2.68 -30.88 11.91
CA ASP A 891 -2.68 -30.71 13.39
C ASP A 891 -1.65 -29.71 13.93
N TYR A 892 -1.13 -28.83 13.05
CA TYR A 892 -0.16 -27.81 13.42
C TYR A 892 -0.89 -26.56 13.93
N ASN A 893 -0.67 -26.26 15.20
CA ASN A 893 -1.22 -25.11 15.88
C ASN A 893 -0.10 -24.29 16.48
N GLU A 894 -0.15 -22.98 16.28
CA GLU A 894 0.82 -22.03 16.82
C GLU A 894 0.07 -20.86 17.43
N ASP A 895 0.41 -20.48 18.64
CA ASP A 895 -0.11 -19.28 19.26
C ASP A 895 0.91 -18.56 20.12
N TYR A 896 0.84 -17.22 20.15
CA TYR A 896 1.71 -16.40 20.95
C TYR A 896 1.03 -15.09 21.37
N LEU A 897 1.40 -14.60 22.57
CA LEU A 897 0.85 -13.40 23.18
C LEU A 897 1.94 -12.36 23.43
N ILE A 898 1.95 -11.30 22.63
CA ILE A 898 2.86 -10.17 22.82
C ILE A 898 2.21 -9.13 23.73
N CYS A 899 2.84 -8.79 24.82
CA CYS A 899 2.33 -7.81 25.78
C CYS A 899 3.38 -6.74 26.08
N ASN A 900 3.07 -5.48 25.73
CA ASN A 900 3.92 -4.32 26.01
C ASN A 900 3.21 -3.44 27.03
N VAL A 901 3.92 -3.07 28.13
CA VAL A 901 3.35 -2.25 29.22
C VAL A 901 4.30 -1.16 29.61
N TYR A 902 3.78 0.07 29.70
CA TYR A 902 4.55 1.25 30.12
C TYR A 902 3.78 2.04 31.15
N LEU A 903 4.45 2.44 32.21
CA LEU A 903 4.02 3.44 33.18
C LEU A 903 4.75 4.75 32.89
N GLY A 904 4.03 5.84 32.85
CA GLY A 904 4.59 7.13 32.52
C GLY A 904 4.12 8.26 33.41
N LYS A 905 4.78 9.40 33.21
CA LYS A 905 4.45 10.65 33.86
C LYS A 905 4.56 11.80 32.89
N LYS A 906 3.48 12.50 32.69
CA LYS A 906 3.43 13.74 31.92
C LYS A 906 4.00 14.91 32.72
N LEU A 907 4.84 15.71 32.09
CA LEU A 907 5.57 16.84 32.63
C LEU A 907 5.33 18.09 31.76
N PHE A 908 5.66 19.27 32.25
CA PHE A 908 5.62 20.54 31.52
C PHE A 908 4.31 20.79 30.79
N LYS A 909 3.17 20.74 31.52
CA LYS A 909 1.81 20.91 30.93
C LYS A 909 1.53 19.93 29.77
N ASN A 910 1.94 18.66 29.93
CA ASN A 910 1.80 17.56 28.96
C ASN A 910 2.69 17.70 27.69
N GLN A 911 3.70 18.58 27.69
CA GLN A 911 4.65 18.67 26.59
C GLN A 911 5.70 17.57 26.63
N ALA A 912 6.07 17.09 27.84
CA ALA A 912 7.00 15.98 27.99
C ALA A 912 6.37 14.79 28.72
N GLU A 913 6.92 13.61 28.49
CA GLU A 913 6.53 12.37 29.14
C GLU A 913 7.77 11.51 29.36
N ILE A 914 7.91 10.98 30.58
CA ILE A 914 8.87 9.90 30.87
C ILE A 914 8.08 8.61 30.95
N LEU A 915 8.55 7.58 30.28
CA LEU A 915 7.97 6.24 30.25
C LEU A 915 9.00 5.24 30.77
N ILE A 916 8.56 4.31 31.60
CA ILE A 916 9.33 3.14 32.02
C ILE A 916 8.46 1.93 31.70
N GLY A 917 9.03 0.94 31.04
CA GLY A 917 8.21 -0.19 30.62
C GLY A 917 8.99 -1.39 30.15
N VAL A 918 8.23 -2.38 29.74
CA VAL A 918 8.70 -3.64 29.19
C VAL A 918 8.01 -3.91 27.87
N ASN A 919 8.82 -4.29 26.90
CA ASN A 919 8.35 -4.83 25.63
C ASN A 919 8.41 -6.34 25.69
N ASP A 920 7.39 -7.00 25.17
CA ASP A 920 7.23 -8.44 25.18
C ASP A 920 7.40 -9.02 26.61
N LEU A 921 6.48 -8.63 27.49
CA LEU A 921 6.50 -9.01 28.92
C LEU A 921 6.60 -10.53 29.12
N LEU A 922 5.96 -11.32 28.26
CA LEU A 922 5.91 -12.78 28.36
C LEU A 922 7.08 -13.47 27.67
N ASN A 923 7.82 -12.76 26.80
CA ASN A 923 8.90 -13.28 25.96
C ASN A 923 8.40 -14.37 24.98
N GLU A 924 7.23 -14.12 24.40
CA GLU A 924 6.57 -15.03 23.45
C GLU A 924 6.53 -14.46 22.02
N ASN A 925 7.30 -13.40 21.73
CA ASN A 925 7.32 -12.84 20.38
C ASN A 925 7.86 -13.88 19.40
N ALA A 926 7.11 -14.10 18.31
CA ALA A 926 7.44 -15.07 17.28
C ALA A 926 7.25 -14.47 15.88
N ALA A 927 8.11 -14.85 14.95
CA ALA A 927 7.99 -14.49 13.54
C ALA A 927 7.70 -15.72 12.69
N PHE A 928 6.46 -16.19 12.79
CA PHE A 928 5.97 -17.36 12.07
C PHE A 928 5.21 -16.95 10.80
N ALA A 929 5.45 -17.67 9.70
CA ALA A 929 4.70 -17.52 8.46
C ALA A 929 4.44 -18.88 7.81
N ARG A 930 3.18 -19.15 7.45
CA ARG A 930 2.81 -20.31 6.65
C ARG A 930 2.50 -19.88 5.22
N THR A 931 3.00 -20.65 4.27
CA THR A 931 2.77 -20.44 2.84
C THR A 931 2.29 -21.73 2.19
N VAL A 932 1.23 -21.63 1.39
CA VAL A 932 0.76 -22.72 0.54
C VAL A 932 1.16 -22.40 -0.89
N GLY A 933 2.06 -23.19 -1.43
CA GLY A 933 2.53 -23.08 -2.80
C GLY A 933 1.81 -24.04 -3.76
N SER A 934 2.29 -24.10 -4.99
CA SER A 934 1.82 -25.07 -5.96
C SER A 934 2.52 -26.42 -5.73
N GLY A 935 1.89 -27.33 -4.98
CA GLY A 935 2.42 -28.66 -4.67
C GLY A 935 3.17 -28.76 -3.35
N TYR A 936 3.15 -27.73 -2.51
CA TYR A 936 3.77 -27.79 -1.18
C TYR A 936 3.09 -26.88 -0.16
N THR A 937 3.27 -27.20 1.10
CA THR A 937 3.01 -26.33 2.25
C THR A 937 4.30 -26.08 3.00
N GLN A 938 4.51 -24.86 3.48
CA GLN A 938 5.75 -24.45 4.14
C GLN A 938 5.46 -23.62 5.38
N ASN A 939 6.14 -23.93 6.47
CA ASN A 939 6.26 -23.10 7.67
C ASN A 939 7.64 -22.45 7.71
N ALA A 940 7.70 -21.22 8.16
CA ALA A 940 8.96 -20.51 8.33
C ALA A 940 8.93 -19.72 9.65
N TRP A 941 9.96 -19.88 10.44
CA TRP A 941 10.23 -19.10 11.64
C TRP A 941 11.45 -18.22 11.42
N ASN A 942 11.44 -17.04 12.01
CA ASN A 942 12.54 -16.08 11.94
C ASN A 942 12.85 -15.56 13.33
N SER A 943 14.09 -15.16 13.55
CA SER A 943 14.48 -14.51 14.81
C SER A 943 13.79 -13.15 14.97
N VAL A 944 13.52 -12.77 16.19
CA VAL A 944 12.85 -11.52 16.58
C VAL A 944 13.56 -10.87 17.77
N VAL A 945 13.23 -9.61 18.02
CA VAL A 945 13.62 -8.95 19.27
C VAL A 945 12.76 -9.51 20.39
N GLY A 946 13.37 -10.18 21.37
CA GLY A 946 12.70 -10.70 22.56
C GLY A 946 12.43 -9.62 23.60
N ARG A 947 12.13 -10.05 24.82
CA ARG A 947 11.80 -9.17 25.95
C ARG A 947 12.93 -8.20 26.30
N TYR A 948 12.60 -6.88 26.35
CA TYR A 948 13.52 -5.87 26.84
C TYR A 948 12.81 -4.82 27.70
N TYR A 949 13.55 -4.29 28.68
CA TYR A 949 13.12 -3.23 29.59
C TYR A 949 13.60 -1.89 29.04
N THR A 950 12.79 -0.82 29.17
CA THR A 950 13.15 0.48 28.59
C THR A 950 12.75 1.66 29.46
N VAL A 951 13.53 2.72 29.39
CA VAL A 951 13.20 4.05 29.87
C VAL A 951 13.23 4.99 28.67
N GLN A 952 12.15 5.73 28.45
CA GLN A 952 12.01 6.62 27.30
C GLN A 952 11.54 8.00 27.74
N PHE A 953 12.12 9.03 27.15
CA PHE A 953 11.71 10.42 27.27
C PHE A 953 11.13 10.89 25.95
N ASN A 954 9.91 11.45 25.98
CA ASN A 954 9.24 12.05 24.84
C ASN A 954 9.05 13.54 25.07
N TYR A 955 9.28 14.35 24.05
CA TYR A 955 9.01 15.80 24.09
C TYR A 955 8.23 16.23 22.84
N ASN A 956 7.05 16.84 23.04
CA ASN A 956 6.19 17.32 21.98
C ASN A 956 6.45 18.84 21.78
N LEU A 957 6.95 19.19 20.61
CA LEU A 957 7.11 20.57 20.17
C LEU A 957 5.76 21.10 19.69
N ARG A 958 5.31 22.25 20.23
CA ARG A 958 4.02 22.85 19.87
C ARG A 958 4.12 24.37 19.99
N TYR A 959 4.66 25.01 18.96
CA TYR A 959 4.82 26.45 18.89
C TYR A 959 4.04 26.99 17.69
N PHE A 960 2.79 27.39 17.91
CA PHE A 960 1.90 27.96 16.89
C PHE A 960 1.68 29.45 17.14
N GLY A 961 1.55 30.26 16.06
CA GLY A 961 1.20 31.66 16.14
C GLY A 961 2.30 32.62 15.64
N LYS A 962 1.99 33.93 15.61
CA LYS A 962 2.95 34.98 15.19
C LYS A 962 4.09 35.06 16.19
N LYS A 963 5.29 35.41 15.69
CA LYS A 963 6.50 35.68 16.47
C LYS A 963 6.17 36.62 17.66
N GLY A 964 6.12 36.11 18.89
CA GLY A 964 5.78 36.85 20.11
C GLY A 964 4.54 36.35 20.87
N SER A 965 3.77 35.37 20.40
CA SER A 965 2.71 34.79 21.21
C SER A 965 3.30 33.80 22.22
N LYS A 966 2.89 33.97 23.46
CA LYS A 966 3.29 33.14 24.61
C LYS A 966 2.76 31.72 24.36
N ASP A 967 3.53 30.76 24.80
CA ASP A 967 3.35 29.32 24.83
C ASP A 967 2.05 28.75 24.22
N ALA A 968 2.18 28.10 23.10
CA ALA A 968 1.08 27.32 22.46
C ALA A 968 0.46 26.23 23.36
N ALA A 969 1.06 25.96 24.51
CA ALA A 969 0.48 25.10 25.54
C ALA A 969 -0.87 25.61 26.08
N ASP A 970 -1.12 26.92 26.04
CA ASP A 970 -2.41 27.52 26.41
C ASP A 970 -3.47 27.33 25.31
N TYR A 971 -3.10 27.06 24.07
CA TYR A 971 -4.04 26.84 22.96
C TYR A 971 -4.51 25.39 22.82
N GLY A 972 -3.80 24.43 23.40
CA GLY A 972 -4.14 23.00 23.30
C GLY A 972 -5.11 22.47 24.34
N MET A 973 -5.35 23.21 25.45
CA MET A 973 -6.12 22.68 26.55
C MET A 973 -7.47 23.37 26.83
N ASP A 974 -7.71 24.55 26.28
CA ASP A 974 -8.91 25.34 26.52
C ASP A 974 -9.65 25.77 25.25
N VAL A 975 -9.62 24.98 24.19
CA VAL A 975 -10.66 25.11 23.18
C VAL A 975 -11.90 24.46 23.77
N LYS A 976 -12.58 25.19 24.65
CA LYS A 976 -14.00 24.93 24.91
C LYS A 976 -14.68 24.91 23.54
N PRO A 977 -15.44 23.88 23.21
CA PRO A 977 -16.25 23.91 21.98
C PRO A 977 -17.14 25.14 22.05
N GLY A 978 -16.85 26.16 21.28
CA GLY A 978 -17.73 27.36 21.24
C GLY A 978 -17.06 28.75 21.21
N ALA A 979 -15.74 28.86 21.32
CA ALA A 979 -15.12 30.17 21.16
C ALA A 979 -14.83 30.45 19.67
N GLY A 980 -15.66 31.30 19.07
CA GLY A 980 -15.51 31.82 17.72
C GLY A 980 -14.20 32.59 17.56
N MET A 981 -13.48 32.35 16.49
CA MET A 981 -12.31 33.13 16.11
C MET A 981 -12.69 34.31 15.22
N PRO A 982 -12.08 35.48 15.39
CA PRO A 982 -12.26 36.59 14.48
C PRO A 982 -11.34 36.45 13.26
N GLY A 983 -11.91 36.73 12.10
CA GLY A 983 -11.22 37.16 10.90
C GLY A 983 -10.58 36.08 10.02
N GLY A 984 -11.27 35.79 8.91
CA GLY A 984 -10.80 34.93 7.83
C GLY A 984 -9.61 35.50 7.07
N PHE A 985 -8.77 34.57 6.62
CA PHE A 985 -7.85 34.80 5.51
C PHE A 985 -8.27 33.91 4.31
N PRO A 986 -8.04 34.37 3.08
CA PRO A 986 -8.48 33.63 1.90
C PRO A 986 -7.62 32.38 1.73
N GLY A 987 -8.21 31.23 2.07
CA GLY A 987 -7.65 29.95 1.76
C GLY A 987 -7.74 29.71 0.26
N GLY A 988 -6.60 29.69 -0.43
CA GLY A 988 -6.50 29.21 -1.78
C GLY A 988 -6.95 27.73 -1.81
N ARG A 989 -8.08 27.45 -2.42
CA ARG A 989 -8.50 26.10 -2.82
C ARG A 989 -7.59 25.63 -3.94
N PRO A 990 -7.26 24.35 -4.02
CA PRO A 990 -6.86 23.80 -5.30
C PRO A 990 -8.00 24.11 -6.29
N PRO A 991 -7.70 24.52 -7.52
CA PRO A 991 -8.73 24.84 -8.49
C PRO A 991 -9.55 23.59 -8.76
N MET A 992 -10.81 23.61 -8.33
CA MET A 992 -11.76 22.70 -8.94
C MET A 992 -11.88 23.13 -10.41
N PRO A 993 -11.95 22.18 -11.33
CA PRO A 993 -12.19 22.53 -12.71
C PRO A 993 -13.53 23.26 -12.78
N HIS A 994 -13.49 24.52 -13.12
CA HIS A 994 -14.69 25.25 -13.51
C HIS A 994 -15.26 24.58 -14.75
N ARG A 995 -16.48 24.14 -14.61
CA ARG A 995 -17.50 23.74 -15.61
C ARG A 995 -17.02 23.31 -17.00
#